data_aaccdc25527ccf524a1fa1d4ad4f9a34
#
_entry.id   aaccdc25527ccf524a1fa1d4ad4f9a34
#
_cell.length_a   1.000
_cell.length_b   1.000
_cell.length_c   1.000
_cell.angle_alpha   90.00
_cell.angle_beta   90.00
_cell.angle_gamma   90.00
#
_symmetry.space_group_name_H-M   'P 1'
#
loop_
_entity.id
_entity.type
_entity.pdbx_description
1 polymer ?
#
loop_
_entity_poly.entity_id
_entity_poly.type
_entity_poly.pdbx_seq_one_letter_code
_entity_poly.pdbx_strand_id
1 'polypeptide(L)'
;MCSSGKPIEELEDLFKHDEMNTITNIDEQNIENYMTSLYTLVKDHIEKETETENTRMVVNKLKRKFPNYLQKCTNKHQCQYKKTTLLFYYKKFVLLEKIKEDKFLELMLMKSPSRDISGINQITILTSPHPDDQDFSCKHDCYYCPNEPAHEGNNWTPQPRSYLYSEPAVLRANRNKFEADLQTFDRLKSLLICGHKCDKLEFILEGGTFTEYPKPYLYKYFRDFIYTCNNFYEIIKYGFESPQLVARKTLEEEITINKYTRCKIIGICIETRPDAILLNDEDGIPWIKTLLNWGVTRLQLGVQHIDNQILKKINRGHNIEKVIEAIEICKNNCFKIDIHIMPDLPGSSPEIDKGMFDELYKSPNFQPDQMKIYPCEVVPWTVIEKWYKSGKYIPYGEDKEIIQDVLSYSMTNCPPWIRLPRVMRDIPDQYISAGLKCGNMRQNIEGEKGFIGKDIRSREIGRHPQYMLKDAKLFVRKYKASNGTEYFISFESKDNIALFGFCRLRINRPKRNAHSVYEATLYNMGLIRELHVYGSLVGVNQLNQTNVQGIQHSGIGKKLLQKAEQISMFYHLKRGVVVISGIGVRSYYEKHGYFLRNNYMVKYFISYNLGMIIIGIILGLIYDILVALVTIYFATKR
;
A
#
# COMPACT_ATOMS: atom_id res chain seq x y z
N MET A 1 -21.50 0.45 -21.41
CA MET A 1 -22.80 0.91 -20.89
C MET A 1 -22.95 0.26 -19.52
N CYS A 2 -22.84 1.03 -18.42
CA CYS A 2 -23.05 0.49 -17.07
C CYS A 2 -24.53 0.17 -16.94
N SER A 3 -24.88 -1.10 -16.63
CA SER A 3 -26.23 -1.51 -16.32
C SER A 3 -26.71 -0.72 -15.10
N SER A 4 -27.77 0.04 -15.24
CA SER A 4 -28.50 0.71 -14.16
C SER A 4 -29.37 -0.32 -13.42
N GLY A 5 -28.75 -1.28 -12.74
CA GLY A 5 -29.43 -2.07 -11.72
C GLY A 5 -29.91 -1.13 -10.62
N LYS A 6 -31.14 -1.31 -10.12
CA LYS A 6 -31.61 -0.49 -9.02
C LYS A 6 -30.66 -0.68 -7.83
N PRO A 7 -30.28 0.39 -7.10
CA PRO A 7 -29.33 0.29 -5.98
C PRO A 7 -29.72 -0.73 -4.90
N ILE A 8 -31.00 -1.03 -4.76
CA ILE A 8 -31.53 -2.04 -3.83
C ILE A 8 -31.20 -3.46 -4.31
N GLU A 9 -31.34 -3.74 -5.62
CA GLU A 9 -31.02 -5.05 -6.19
C GLU A 9 -29.53 -5.37 -6.05
N GLU A 10 -28.64 -4.41 -6.32
CA GLU A 10 -27.21 -4.56 -6.09
C GLU A 10 -26.87 -4.87 -4.62
N LEU A 11 -27.58 -4.26 -3.68
CA LEU A 11 -27.41 -4.49 -2.25
C LEU A 11 -27.92 -5.87 -1.83
N GLU A 12 -29.07 -6.30 -2.34
CA GLU A 12 -29.66 -7.61 -2.04
C GLU A 12 -28.82 -8.74 -2.64
N ASP A 13 -28.33 -8.59 -3.87
CA ASP A 13 -27.46 -9.56 -4.52
C ASP A 13 -26.13 -9.78 -3.77
N LEU A 14 -25.57 -8.73 -3.16
CA LEU A 14 -24.37 -8.83 -2.33
C LEU A 14 -24.55 -9.78 -1.14
N PHE A 15 -25.75 -9.86 -0.57
CA PHE A 15 -26.06 -10.64 0.62
C PHE A 15 -26.70 -12.01 0.32
N LYS A 16 -27.21 -12.26 -0.89
CA LYS A 16 -27.83 -13.55 -1.28
C LYS A 16 -26.94 -14.77 -1.07
N HIS A 17 -25.63 -14.61 -1.22
CA HIS A 17 -24.64 -15.69 -1.17
C HIS A 17 -23.79 -15.68 0.11
N ASP A 18 -24.22 -14.99 1.16
CA ASP A 18 -23.48 -14.95 2.41
C ASP A 18 -24.08 -15.95 3.41
N GLU A 19 -23.54 -17.16 3.42
CA GLU A 19 -23.91 -18.23 4.37
C GLU A 19 -23.71 -17.83 5.84
N MET A 20 -22.87 -16.82 6.13
CA MET A 20 -22.63 -16.33 7.49
C MET A 20 -23.67 -15.28 7.96
N ASN A 21 -24.46 -14.71 7.07
CA ASN A 21 -25.48 -13.72 7.40
C ASN A 21 -26.86 -14.25 7.00
N THR A 22 -27.47 -15.05 7.86
CA THR A 22 -28.89 -15.41 7.76
C THR A 22 -29.76 -14.16 7.91
N ILE A 23 -29.83 -13.34 6.84
CA ILE A 23 -30.77 -12.19 6.74
C ILE A 23 -32.17 -12.68 6.45
N THR A 24 -32.33 -13.92 6.00
CA THR A 24 -33.56 -14.51 5.46
C THR A 24 -34.72 -14.70 6.47
N ASN A 25 -34.49 -14.56 7.78
CA ASN A 25 -35.51 -14.76 8.81
C ASN A 25 -35.60 -13.58 9.80
N ILE A 26 -35.23 -12.36 9.38
CA ILE A 26 -35.34 -11.17 10.24
C ILE A 26 -36.71 -10.52 10.00
N ASP A 27 -37.44 -10.30 11.08
CA ASP A 27 -38.66 -9.49 11.06
C ASP A 27 -38.30 -8.04 10.70
N GLU A 28 -38.66 -7.62 9.48
CA GLU A 28 -38.35 -6.28 8.97
C GLU A 28 -38.94 -5.17 9.82
N GLN A 29 -40.09 -5.39 10.44
CA GLN A 29 -40.71 -4.37 11.31
C GLN A 29 -39.91 -4.18 12.61
N ASN A 30 -39.43 -5.25 13.20
CA ASN A 30 -38.61 -5.19 14.40
C ASN A 30 -37.26 -4.52 14.15
N ILE A 31 -36.60 -4.82 13.04
CA ILE A 31 -35.32 -4.19 12.72
C ILE A 31 -35.50 -2.73 12.29
N GLU A 32 -36.61 -2.37 11.66
CA GLU A 32 -36.97 -0.97 11.34
C GLU A 32 -37.15 -0.15 12.62
N ASN A 33 -37.87 -0.67 13.60
CA ASN A 33 -38.07 -0.04 14.90
C ASN A 33 -36.76 0.11 15.67
N TYR A 34 -35.91 -0.93 15.64
CA TYR A 34 -34.57 -0.90 16.22
C TYR A 34 -33.70 0.18 15.56
N MET A 35 -33.71 0.22 14.23
CA MET A 35 -32.89 1.16 13.45
C MET A 35 -33.34 2.61 13.69
N THR A 36 -34.67 2.87 13.75
CA THR A 36 -35.24 4.19 14.06
C THR A 36 -34.78 4.67 15.45
N SER A 37 -34.82 3.77 16.45
CA SER A 37 -34.38 4.09 17.81
C SER A 37 -32.86 4.40 17.84
N LEU A 38 -32.05 3.63 17.12
CA LEU A 38 -30.58 3.84 17.01
C LEU A 38 -30.27 5.16 16.30
N TYR A 39 -30.98 5.46 15.21
CA TYR A 39 -30.84 6.71 14.45
C TYR A 39 -31.10 7.92 15.34
N THR A 40 -32.20 7.91 16.12
CA THR A 40 -32.56 9.00 17.04
C THR A 40 -31.47 9.22 18.08
N LEU A 41 -30.95 8.14 18.74
CA LEU A 41 -29.90 8.25 19.74
C LEU A 41 -28.59 8.84 19.18
N VAL A 42 -28.25 8.49 17.94
CA VAL A 42 -27.05 9.00 17.27
C VAL A 42 -27.24 10.45 16.88
N LYS A 43 -28.41 10.81 16.33
CA LYS A 43 -28.75 12.18 15.94
C LYS A 43 -28.75 13.14 17.12
N ASP A 44 -29.40 12.77 18.22
CA ASP A 44 -29.44 13.57 19.47
C ASP A 44 -28.00 13.82 20.03
N HIS A 45 -27.13 12.81 19.89
CA HIS A 45 -25.74 12.97 20.31
C HIS A 45 -24.98 13.96 19.42
N ILE A 46 -25.17 13.88 18.11
CA ILE A 46 -24.50 14.74 17.14
C ILE A 46 -24.95 16.19 17.33
N GLU A 47 -26.24 16.44 17.45
CA GLU A 47 -26.81 17.79 17.66
C GLU A 47 -26.24 18.46 18.91
N LYS A 48 -26.11 17.72 20.02
CA LYS A 48 -25.55 18.23 21.28
C LYS A 48 -24.07 18.56 21.22
N GLU A 49 -23.27 17.81 20.46
CA GLU A 49 -21.80 17.96 20.47
C GLU A 49 -21.31 18.87 19.32
N THR A 50 -22.06 19.01 18.22
CA THR A 50 -21.64 19.85 17.08
C THR A 50 -21.68 21.35 17.37
N GLU A 51 -22.40 21.77 18.38
CA GLU A 51 -22.42 23.18 18.82
C GLU A 51 -21.09 23.62 19.44
N THR A 52 -20.29 22.68 19.97
CA THR A 52 -19.10 22.98 20.78
C THR A 52 -17.78 22.45 20.20
N GLU A 53 -17.82 21.49 19.26
CA GLU A 53 -16.62 20.76 18.80
C GLU A 53 -16.54 20.58 17.29
N ASN A 54 -15.32 20.31 16.81
CA ASN A 54 -15.13 19.96 15.42
C ASN A 54 -15.63 18.53 15.12
N THR A 55 -16.03 18.28 13.88
CA THR A 55 -16.64 17.03 13.41
C THR A 55 -15.86 15.76 13.77
N ARG A 56 -14.51 15.83 13.80
CA ARG A 56 -13.67 14.66 14.12
C ARG A 56 -13.71 14.31 15.61
N MET A 57 -13.77 15.30 16.47
CA MET A 57 -13.91 15.09 17.92
C MET A 57 -15.27 14.49 18.23
N VAL A 58 -16.33 15.01 17.60
CA VAL A 58 -17.70 14.45 17.68
C VAL A 58 -17.70 12.96 17.29
N VAL A 59 -17.08 12.60 16.15
CA VAL A 59 -16.96 11.21 15.70
C VAL A 59 -16.24 10.33 16.73
N ASN A 60 -15.14 10.81 17.33
CA ASN A 60 -14.41 10.03 18.34
C ASN A 60 -15.20 9.83 19.64
N LYS A 61 -15.95 10.84 20.10
CA LYS A 61 -16.84 10.71 21.23
C LYS A 61 -18.00 9.74 20.91
N LEU A 62 -18.59 9.85 19.73
CA LEU A 62 -19.64 8.96 19.28
C LEU A 62 -19.18 7.50 19.24
N LYS A 63 -17.96 7.24 18.71
CA LYS A 63 -17.36 5.88 18.69
C LYS A 63 -17.29 5.26 20.10
N ARG A 64 -16.95 6.03 21.11
CA ARG A 64 -16.89 5.56 22.51
C ARG A 64 -18.27 5.25 23.09
N LYS A 65 -19.30 6.04 22.74
CA LYS A 65 -20.67 5.89 23.25
C LYS A 65 -21.54 4.90 22.44
N PHE A 66 -21.16 4.61 21.20
CA PHE A 66 -21.96 3.80 20.28
C PHE A 66 -22.28 2.38 20.79
N PRO A 67 -21.34 1.64 21.45
CA PRO A 67 -21.68 0.34 22.06
C PRO A 67 -22.83 0.44 23.07
N ASN A 68 -22.88 1.52 23.87
CA ASN A 68 -23.96 1.74 24.83
C ASN A 68 -25.30 2.04 24.13
N TYR A 69 -25.27 2.69 22.96
CA TYR A 69 -26.50 2.92 22.18
C TYR A 69 -27.05 1.62 21.59
N LEU A 70 -26.18 0.76 21.07
CA LEU A 70 -26.55 -0.58 20.63
C LEU A 70 -27.18 -1.38 21.78
N GLN A 71 -26.57 -1.36 22.98
CA GLN A 71 -27.09 -2.06 24.15
C GLN A 71 -28.46 -1.52 24.58
N LYS A 72 -28.68 -0.19 24.56
CA LYS A 72 -29.99 0.42 24.85
C LYS A 72 -31.04 -0.04 23.85
N CYS A 73 -30.76 -0.08 22.55
CA CYS A 73 -31.66 -0.58 21.52
C CYS A 73 -31.92 -2.08 21.71
N THR A 74 -30.91 -2.88 22.01
CA THR A 74 -31.06 -4.32 22.31
C THR A 74 -32.02 -4.54 23.49
N ASN A 75 -31.82 -3.82 24.59
CA ASN A 75 -32.70 -3.93 25.77
C ASN A 75 -34.14 -3.47 25.50
N LYS A 76 -34.30 -2.40 24.71
CA LYS A 76 -35.62 -1.87 24.35
C LYS A 76 -36.45 -2.81 23.44
N HIS A 77 -35.78 -3.39 22.44
CA HIS A 77 -36.41 -4.21 21.40
C HIS A 77 -36.26 -5.71 21.65
N GLN A 78 -35.57 -6.14 22.71
CA GLN A 78 -35.36 -7.53 23.10
C GLN A 78 -34.71 -8.38 21.96
N CYS A 79 -33.88 -7.74 21.11
CA CYS A 79 -33.21 -8.38 19.99
C CYS A 79 -31.83 -7.78 19.76
N GLN A 80 -30.89 -8.60 19.29
CA GLN A 80 -29.52 -8.22 19.02
C GLN A 80 -29.16 -8.51 17.56
N TYR A 81 -28.64 -7.52 16.86
CA TYR A 81 -28.24 -7.65 15.45
C TYR A 81 -26.73 -7.43 15.28
N LYS A 82 -26.13 -8.14 14.31
CA LYS A 82 -24.75 -7.87 13.90
C LYS A 82 -24.67 -6.50 13.23
N LYS A 83 -23.54 -5.78 13.38
CA LYS A 83 -23.33 -4.49 12.72
C LYS A 83 -23.49 -4.55 11.20
N THR A 84 -23.07 -5.63 10.56
CA THR A 84 -23.23 -5.85 9.11
C THR A 84 -24.67 -5.93 8.71
N THR A 85 -25.51 -6.61 9.49
CA THR A 85 -26.96 -6.69 9.30
C THR A 85 -27.62 -5.32 9.48
N LEU A 86 -27.27 -4.60 10.55
CA LEU A 86 -27.76 -3.24 10.77
C LEU A 86 -27.36 -2.29 9.64
N LEU A 87 -26.14 -2.41 9.10
CA LEU A 87 -25.67 -1.60 7.99
C LEU A 87 -26.46 -1.89 6.70
N PHE A 88 -26.75 -3.17 6.43
CA PHE A 88 -27.57 -3.58 5.29
C PHE A 88 -28.97 -2.94 5.38
N TYR A 89 -29.67 -3.15 6.49
CA TYR A 89 -31.03 -2.61 6.65
C TYR A 89 -31.06 -1.08 6.73
N TYR A 90 -30.02 -0.45 7.30
CA TYR A 90 -29.87 1.00 7.24
C TYR A 90 -29.83 1.49 5.78
N LYS A 91 -28.97 0.88 4.93
CA LYS A 91 -28.89 1.24 3.52
C LYS A 91 -30.20 0.95 2.77
N LYS A 92 -30.83 -0.18 3.03
CA LYS A 92 -32.13 -0.54 2.47
C LYS A 92 -33.22 0.50 2.85
N PHE A 93 -33.29 0.90 4.11
CA PHE A 93 -34.26 1.88 4.57
C PHE A 93 -34.00 3.30 4.08
N VAL A 94 -32.73 3.68 3.89
CA VAL A 94 -32.39 4.95 3.22
C VAL A 94 -32.85 4.93 1.76
N LEU A 95 -32.62 3.84 1.03
CA LEU A 95 -33.05 3.68 -0.37
C LEU A 95 -34.59 3.65 -0.51
N LEU A 96 -35.30 3.16 0.51
CA LEU A 96 -36.78 3.15 0.59
C LEU A 96 -37.35 4.45 1.18
N GLU A 97 -36.50 5.45 1.44
CA GLU A 97 -36.86 6.75 2.04
C GLU A 97 -37.52 6.64 3.44
N LYS A 98 -37.38 5.49 4.12
CA LYS A 98 -37.90 5.27 5.48
C LYS A 98 -37.04 5.93 6.56
N ILE A 99 -35.71 6.04 6.32
CA ILE A 99 -34.75 6.72 7.19
C ILE A 99 -33.94 7.70 6.35
N LYS A 100 -33.71 8.90 6.88
CA LYS A 100 -32.88 9.89 6.22
C LYS A 100 -31.40 9.47 6.29
N GLU A 101 -30.66 9.66 5.20
CA GLU A 101 -29.21 9.38 5.15
C GLU A 101 -28.47 10.14 6.25
N ASP A 102 -27.70 9.42 7.08
CA ASP A 102 -26.83 9.97 8.12
C ASP A 102 -25.46 9.31 8.07
N LYS A 103 -24.46 10.09 7.69
CA LYS A 103 -23.08 9.61 7.51
C LYS A 103 -22.38 9.21 8.82
N PHE A 104 -22.80 9.77 9.95
CA PHE A 104 -22.25 9.39 11.25
C PHE A 104 -22.75 8.01 11.67
N LEU A 105 -24.06 7.74 11.48
CA LEU A 105 -24.62 6.41 11.74
C LEU A 105 -24.00 5.36 10.80
N GLU A 106 -23.87 5.66 9.50
CA GLU A 106 -23.19 4.76 8.55
C GLU A 106 -21.77 4.43 9.01
N LEU A 107 -20.98 5.44 9.40
CA LEU A 107 -19.63 5.27 9.91
C LEU A 107 -19.56 4.43 11.19
N MET A 108 -20.56 4.55 12.08
CA MET A 108 -20.62 3.75 13.31
C MET A 108 -20.99 2.30 13.06
N LEU A 109 -21.82 2.03 12.05
CA LEU A 109 -22.21 0.68 11.64
C LEU A 109 -21.11 -0.04 10.85
N MET A 110 -20.20 0.69 10.20
CA MET A 110 -19.05 0.10 9.52
C MET A 110 -18.19 -0.75 10.47
N LYS A 111 -17.72 -1.90 9.99
CA LYS A 111 -16.77 -2.75 10.71
C LYS A 111 -15.35 -2.29 10.43
N SER A 112 -14.58 -2.02 11.49
CA SER A 112 -13.17 -1.57 11.40
C SER A 112 -12.97 -0.30 10.52
N PRO A 113 -13.63 0.82 10.81
CA PRO A 113 -13.56 2.04 10.00
C PRO A 113 -12.15 2.65 9.91
N SER A 114 -11.20 2.21 10.76
CA SER A 114 -9.79 2.59 10.68
C SER A 114 -9.10 2.16 9.38
N ARG A 115 -9.66 1.22 8.63
CA ARG A 115 -9.12 0.78 7.33
C ARG A 115 -9.21 1.88 6.27
N ASP A 116 -10.22 2.73 6.33
CA ASP A 116 -10.46 3.80 5.35
C ASP A 116 -9.65 5.09 5.64
N ILE A 117 -8.93 5.15 6.79
CA ILE A 117 -8.15 6.32 7.22
C ILE A 117 -7.07 6.71 6.21
N SER A 118 -6.44 5.72 5.56
CA SER A 118 -5.42 5.96 4.53
C SER A 118 -6.01 6.43 3.19
N GLY A 119 -7.34 6.36 3.02
CA GLY A 119 -8.03 6.69 1.78
C GLY A 119 -7.87 5.65 0.67
N ILE A 120 -7.42 4.44 1.00
CA ILE A 120 -7.27 3.29 0.09
C ILE A 120 -7.60 1.99 0.83
N ASN A 121 -8.09 0.98 0.12
CA ASN A 121 -8.30 -0.35 0.66
C ASN A 121 -7.24 -1.33 0.14
N GLN A 122 -6.52 -1.97 1.07
CA GLN A 122 -5.52 -2.99 0.75
C GLN A 122 -6.16 -4.37 0.63
N ILE A 123 -5.80 -5.07 -0.44
CA ILE A 123 -6.21 -6.45 -0.72
C ILE A 123 -4.97 -7.31 -0.82
N THR A 124 -4.83 -8.25 0.10
CA THR A 124 -3.78 -9.26 0.07
C THR A 124 -4.34 -10.55 -0.51
N ILE A 125 -3.70 -11.09 -1.52
CA ILE A 125 -3.94 -12.41 -2.11
C ILE A 125 -2.63 -13.19 -2.19
N LEU A 126 -2.70 -14.52 -2.01
CA LEU A 126 -1.53 -15.39 -1.98
C LEU A 126 -1.48 -16.29 -3.22
N THR A 127 -0.28 -16.43 -3.76
CA THR A 127 0.02 -17.43 -4.80
C THR A 127 0.01 -18.85 -4.25
N SER A 128 -0.19 -19.84 -5.12
CA SER A 128 -0.22 -21.26 -4.76
C SER A 128 1.10 -21.72 -4.13
N PRO A 129 1.09 -22.68 -3.18
CA PRO A 129 2.29 -23.38 -2.74
C PRO A 129 2.91 -24.23 -3.86
N HIS A 130 2.08 -24.73 -4.79
CA HIS A 130 2.44 -25.56 -5.94
C HIS A 130 1.81 -24.95 -7.21
N PRO A 131 2.47 -23.96 -7.84
CA PRO A 131 1.95 -23.30 -9.04
C PRO A 131 2.17 -24.19 -10.26
N ASP A 132 1.09 -24.55 -10.95
CA ASP A 132 1.09 -25.41 -12.14
C ASP A 132 1.97 -26.68 -11.92
N ASP A 133 3.01 -26.91 -12.70
CA ASP A 133 3.90 -28.08 -12.61
C ASP A 133 5.10 -27.89 -11.66
N GLN A 134 5.08 -26.87 -10.78
CA GLN A 134 6.17 -26.56 -9.85
C GLN A 134 5.85 -26.98 -8.43
N ASP A 135 6.71 -27.81 -7.81
CA ASP A 135 6.52 -28.35 -6.46
C ASP A 135 6.92 -27.40 -5.31
N PHE A 136 7.33 -26.19 -5.60
CA PHE A 136 7.80 -25.23 -4.62
C PHE A 136 7.33 -23.81 -4.91
N SER A 137 7.20 -23.01 -3.86
CA SER A 137 6.92 -21.57 -3.94
C SER A 137 8.18 -20.70 -3.75
N CYS A 138 9.29 -21.30 -3.30
CA CYS A 138 10.60 -20.66 -3.15
C CYS A 138 11.67 -21.77 -3.08
N LYS A 139 12.71 -21.67 -3.90
CA LYS A 139 13.83 -22.65 -3.95
C LYS A 139 14.84 -22.50 -2.81
N HIS A 140 14.74 -21.42 -2.01
CA HIS A 140 15.71 -21.13 -0.94
C HIS A 140 15.26 -21.73 0.39
N ASP A 141 16.25 -22.16 1.19
CA ASP A 141 16.03 -22.75 2.51
C ASP A 141 16.59 -21.86 3.62
N CYS A 142 15.97 -20.69 3.83
CA CYS A 142 16.35 -19.80 4.92
C CYS A 142 15.93 -20.39 6.25
N TYR A 143 16.82 -20.44 7.24
CA TYR A 143 16.66 -21.19 8.49
C TYR A 143 15.55 -20.69 9.43
N TYR A 144 15.16 -19.43 9.30
CA TYR A 144 14.04 -18.82 10.02
C TYR A 144 12.69 -18.98 9.31
N CYS A 145 12.69 -19.43 8.05
CA CYS A 145 11.51 -19.41 7.20
C CYS A 145 10.72 -20.72 7.32
N PRO A 146 9.46 -20.70 7.80
CA PRO A 146 8.66 -21.91 7.93
C PRO A 146 8.33 -22.51 6.55
N ASN A 147 8.26 -23.83 6.52
CA ASN A 147 7.82 -24.63 5.38
C ASN A 147 6.77 -25.63 5.87
N GLU A 148 5.55 -25.13 6.08
CA GLU A 148 4.47 -25.95 6.65
C GLU A 148 4.01 -27.00 5.64
N PRO A 149 4.24 -28.31 5.93
CA PRO A 149 3.82 -29.40 5.05
C PRO A 149 2.32 -29.66 5.15
N ALA A 150 1.80 -30.52 4.28
CA ALA A 150 0.45 -31.07 4.40
C ALA A 150 0.32 -31.91 5.69
N HIS A 151 -0.69 -31.64 6.51
CA HIS A 151 -1.02 -32.39 7.73
C HIS A 151 -2.50 -32.19 8.08
N GLU A 152 -3.01 -32.94 9.04
CA GLU A 152 -4.42 -32.90 9.45
C GLU A 152 -4.88 -31.49 9.84
N GLY A 153 -4.06 -30.73 10.59
CA GLY A 153 -4.38 -29.38 11.06
C GLY A 153 -4.52 -28.32 9.98
N ASN A 154 -4.09 -28.59 8.75
CA ASN A 154 -4.23 -27.71 7.60
C ASN A 154 -5.01 -28.37 6.43
N ASN A 155 -5.88 -29.33 6.74
CA ASN A 155 -6.68 -30.07 5.76
C ASN A 155 -5.83 -30.69 4.65
N TRP A 156 -4.67 -31.21 4.99
CA TRP A 156 -3.72 -31.85 4.07
C TRP A 156 -3.28 -30.94 2.91
N THR A 157 -3.25 -29.62 3.13
CA THR A 157 -2.80 -28.63 2.14
C THR A 157 -1.49 -28.01 2.61
N PRO A 158 -0.37 -28.18 1.90
CA PRO A 158 0.89 -27.51 2.23
C PRO A 158 0.73 -26.00 2.04
N GLN A 159 1.55 -25.19 2.73
CA GLN A 159 1.44 -23.76 2.67
C GLN A 159 2.59 -23.14 1.84
N PRO A 160 2.37 -21.97 1.21
CA PRO A 160 3.45 -21.25 0.54
C PRO A 160 4.58 -20.96 1.54
N ARG A 161 5.82 -21.08 1.10
CA ARG A 161 6.99 -20.81 1.92
C ARG A 161 6.89 -19.49 2.65
N SER A 162 7.20 -19.46 3.96
CA SER A 162 7.08 -18.31 4.87
C SER A 162 5.68 -18.09 5.48
N TYR A 163 4.66 -18.82 5.09
CA TYR A 163 3.29 -18.65 5.56
C TYR A 163 2.80 -19.86 6.35
N LEU A 164 1.92 -19.58 7.33
CA LEU A 164 1.34 -20.60 8.22
C LEU A 164 -0.18 -20.62 8.04
N TYR A 165 -0.77 -21.83 8.06
CA TYR A 165 -2.18 -22.08 7.72
C TYR A 165 -3.18 -21.15 8.42
N SER A 166 -3.02 -20.92 9.73
CA SER A 166 -3.96 -20.11 10.52
C SER A 166 -3.81 -18.59 10.36
N GLU A 167 -2.85 -18.10 9.57
CA GLU A 167 -2.77 -16.67 9.28
C GLU A 167 -4.03 -16.23 8.50
N PRO A 168 -4.66 -15.08 8.83
CA PRO A 168 -5.96 -14.70 8.25
C PRO A 168 -6.00 -14.59 6.71
N ALA A 169 -4.89 -14.18 6.08
CA ALA A 169 -4.79 -14.10 4.63
C ALA A 169 -4.64 -15.51 4.01
N VAL A 170 -3.91 -16.38 4.69
CA VAL A 170 -3.67 -17.77 4.28
C VAL A 170 -4.94 -18.60 4.39
N LEU A 171 -5.71 -18.47 5.47
CA LEU A 171 -7.03 -19.12 5.60
C LEU A 171 -7.97 -18.75 4.45
N ARG A 172 -7.97 -17.46 4.04
CA ARG A 172 -8.75 -17.04 2.87
C ARG A 172 -8.24 -17.66 1.59
N ALA A 173 -6.92 -17.71 1.38
CA ALA A 173 -6.31 -18.32 0.20
C ALA A 173 -6.64 -19.81 0.09
N ASN A 174 -6.50 -20.56 1.19
CA ASN A 174 -6.88 -21.99 1.25
C ASN A 174 -8.36 -22.20 0.89
N ARG A 175 -9.27 -21.41 1.49
CA ARG A 175 -10.71 -21.48 1.22
C ARG A 175 -11.04 -21.24 -0.26
N ASN A 176 -10.24 -20.40 -0.92
CA ASN A 176 -10.36 -20.05 -2.33
C ASN A 176 -9.36 -20.81 -3.22
N LYS A 177 -8.78 -21.94 -2.76
CA LYS A 177 -7.86 -22.80 -3.53
C LYS A 177 -6.68 -22.04 -4.16
N PHE A 178 -6.26 -20.94 -3.53
CA PHE A 178 -5.25 -20.01 -4.03
C PHE A 178 -5.56 -19.37 -5.40
N GLU A 179 -6.79 -19.51 -5.94
CA GLU A 179 -7.18 -18.87 -7.17
C GLU A 179 -7.32 -17.35 -7.01
N ALA A 180 -6.71 -16.59 -7.91
CA ALA A 180 -6.59 -15.14 -7.80
C ALA A 180 -7.95 -14.41 -7.89
N ASP A 181 -8.82 -14.87 -8.77
CA ASP A 181 -10.17 -14.34 -8.96
C ASP A 181 -11.07 -14.59 -7.75
N LEU A 182 -11.07 -15.83 -7.21
CA LEU A 182 -11.88 -16.20 -6.05
C LEU A 182 -11.43 -15.46 -4.79
N GLN A 183 -10.12 -15.37 -4.52
CA GLN A 183 -9.59 -14.60 -3.39
C GLN A 183 -9.95 -13.11 -3.49
N THR A 184 -9.86 -12.55 -4.70
CA THR A 184 -10.20 -11.14 -4.97
C THR A 184 -11.68 -10.89 -4.75
N PHE A 185 -12.54 -11.74 -5.29
CA PHE A 185 -13.98 -11.65 -5.13
C PHE A 185 -14.41 -11.74 -3.66
N ASP A 186 -13.96 -12.77 -2.94
CA ASP A 186 -14.24 -12.96 -1.51
C ASP A 186 -13.82 -11.71 -0.70
N ARG A 187 -12.65 -11.15 -1.01
CA ARG A 187 -12.17 -9.99 -0.29
C ARG A 187 -12.95 -8.71 -0.60
N LEU A 188 -13.27 -8.44 -1.85
CA LEU A 188 -14.08 -7.29 -2.26
C LEU A 188 -15.50 -7.38 -1.67
N LYS A 189 -16.13 -8.56 -1.76
CA LYS A 189 -17.44 -8.84 -1.16
C LYS A 189 -17.41 -8.57 0.35
N SER A 190 -16.41 -9.11 1.06
CA SER A 190 -16.24 -8.89 2.50
C SER A 190 -16.07 -7.41 2.86
N LEU A 191 -15.35 -6.63 2.05
CA LEU A 191 -15.19 -5.19 2.26
C LEU A 191 -16.53 -4.45 2.13
N LEU A 192 -17.28 -4.72 1.07
CA LEU A 192 -18.59 -4.08 0.86
C LEU A 192 -19.60 -4.42 1.96
N ILE A 193 -19.69 -5.68 2.38
CA ILE A 193 -20.54 -6.13 3.49
C ILE A 193 -20.18 -5.41 4.79
N CYS A 194 -18.87 -5.15 5.01
CA CYS A 194 -18.40 -4.38 6.17
C CYS A 194 -18.57 -2.86 6.03
N GLY A 195 -19.11 -2.36 4.91
CA GLY A 195 -19.37 -0.94 4.66
C GLY A 195 -18.25 -0.18 3.98
N HIS A 196 -17.15 -0.83 3.59
CA HIS A 196 -16.05 -0.19 2.91
C HIS A 196 -16.32 0.01 1.43
N LYS A 197 -15.79 1.09 0.84
CA LYS A 197 -15.85 1.33 -0.60
C LYS A 197 -14.74 0.58 -1.32
N CYS A 198 -15.02 0.04 -2.50
CA CYS A 198 -14.03 -0.65 -3.33
C CYS A 198 -13.52 0.20 -4.50
N ASP A 199 -13.58 1.54 -4.40
CA ASP A 199 -13.23 2.46 -5.48
C ASP A 199 -11.73 2.65 -5.68
N LYS A 200 -10.91 2.37 -4.64
CA LYS A 200 -9.45 2.54 -4.65
C LYS A 200 -8.78 1.37 -3.95
N LEU A 201 -8.21 0.48 -4.72
CA LEU A 201 -7.66 -0.78 -4.27
C LEU A 201 -6.14 -0.82 -4.46
N GLU A 202 -5.40 -1.18 -3.42
CA GLU A 202 -3.98 -1.52 -3.52
C GLU A 202 -3.83 -3.03 -3.29
N PHE A 203 -3.37 -3.76 -4.31
CA PHE A 203 -3.10 -5.19 -4.20
C PHE A 203 -1.72 -5.44 -3.62
N ILE A 204 -1.64 -6.44 -2.74
CA ILE A 204 -0.39 -7.00 -2.23
C ILE A 204 -0.42 -8.48 -2.56
N LEU A 205 0.45 -8.89 -3.48
CA LEU A 205 0.61 -10.27 -3.90
C LEU A 205 1.71 -10.90 -3.05
N GLU A 206 1.32 -11.82 -2.22
CA GLU A 206 2.18 -12.53 -1.25
C GLU A 206 2.29 -14.00 -1.67
N GLY A 207 3.25 -14.71 -1.08
CA GLY A 207 3.54 -16.12 -1.36
C GLY A 207 5.00 -16.41 -1.08
N GLY A 208 5.62 -17.31 -1.86
CA GLY A 208 7.05 -17.59 -1.75
C GLY A 208 7.94 -16.48 -2.33
N THR A 209 8.87 -16.82 -3.20
CA THR A 209 9.64 -15.82 -3.97
C THR A 209 8.94 -15.58 -5.30
N PHE A 210 8.26 -14.44 -5.43
CA PHE A 210 7.36 -14.15 -6.55
C PHE A 210 8.01 -14.36 -7.93
N THR A 211 9.25 -13.92 -8.12
CA THR A 211 10.00 -14.03 -9.37
C THR A 211 10.58 -15.43 -9.65
N GLU A 212 10.25 -16.44 -8.83
CA GLU A 212 10.60 -17.85 -9.04
C GLU A 212 9.41 -18.71 -9.48
N TYR A 213 8.22 -18.10 -9.59
CA TYR A 213 7.04 -18.75 -10.11
C TYR A 213 7.06 -18.79 -11.64
N PRO A 214 6.46 -19.83 -12.28
CA PRO A 214 6.36 -19.90 -13.74
C PRO A 214 5.66 -18.65 -14.29
N LYS A 215 6.23 -18.05 -15.34
CA LYS A 215 5.70 -16.82 -15.93
C LYS A 215 4.26 -16.97 -16.46
N PRO A 216 3.87 -18.10 -17.10
CA PRO A 216 2.48 -18.33 -17.52
C PRO A 216 1.49 -18.32 -16.36
N TYR A 217 1.86 -18.97 -15.22
CA TYR A 217 1.08 -18.96 -13.99
C TYR A 217 0.87 -17.52 -13.48
N LEU A 218 1.95 -16.74 -13.38
CA LEU A 218 1.88 -15.35 -12.93
C LEU A 218 1.06 -14.47 -13.88
N TYR A 219 1.20 -14.67 -15.20
CA TYR A 219 0.40 -13.96 -16.20
C TYR A 219 -1.10 -14.21 -16.01
N LYS A 220 -1.50 -15.49 -15.87
CA LYS A 220 -2.88 -15.89 -15.55
C LYS A 220 -3.33 -15.26 -14.24
N TYR A 221 -2.50 -15.33 -13.21
CA TYR A 221 -2.79 -14.80 -11.88
C TYR A 221 -3.10 -13.29 -11.91
N PHE A 222 -2.27 -12.49 -12.61
CA PHE A 222 -2.50 -11.06 -12.80
C PHE A 222 -3.78 -10.78 -13.60
N ARG A 223 -3.96 -11.45 -14.70
CA ARG A 223 -5.15 -11.32 -15.54
C ARG A 223 -6.43 -11.56 -14.73
N ASP A 224 -6.46 -12.62 -13.94
CA ASP A 224 -7.65 -13.09 -13.25
C ASP A 224 -8.07 -12.17 -12.08
N PHE A 225 -7.14 -11.64 -11.26
CA PHE A 225 -7.55 -10.67 -10.24
C PHE A 225 -7.95 -9.31 -10.83
N ILE A 226 -7.31 -8.86 -11.93
CA ILE A 226 -7.69 -7.61 -12.60
C ILE A 226 -9.07 -7.76 -13.26
N TYR A 227 -9.31 -8.88 -13.95
CA TYR A 227 -10.62 -9.21 -14.50
C TYR A 227 -11.72 -9.17 -13.44
N THR A 228 -11.47 -9.75 -12.27
CA THR A 228 -12.42 -9.73 -11.15
C THR A 228 -12.72 -8.31 -10.67
N CYS A 229 -11.72 -7.44 -10.58
CA CYS A 229 -11.95 -6.03 -10.26
C CYS A 229 -12.76 -5.32 -11.36
N ASN A 230 -12.50 -5.65 -12.62
CA ASN A 230 -13.19 -5.03 -13.75
C ASN A 230 -14.67 -5.40 -13.81
N ASN A 231 -15.02 -6.64 -13.45
CA ASN A 231 -16.36 -7.20 -13.57
C ASN A 231 -17.01 -7.52 -12.21
N PHE A 232 -16.53 -6.96 -11.11
CA PHE A 232 -16.92 -7.36 -9.77
C PHE A 232 -18.43 -7.31 -9.52
N TYR A 233 -19.12 -6.25 -9.94
CA TYR A 233 -20.55 -6.10 -9.73
C TYR A 233 -21.40 -7.02 -10.61
N GLU A 234 -20.91 -7.32 -11.82
CA GLU A 234 -21.50 -8.30 -12.72
C GLU A 234 -21.36 -9.72 -12.16
N ILE A 235 -20.18 -10.03 -11.58
CA ILE A 235 -19.94 -11.33 -10.91
C ILE A 235 -20.87 -11.49 -9.69
N ILE A 236 -21.09 -10.45 -8.89
CA ILE A 236 -22.07 -10.49 -7.79
C ILE A 236 -23.46 -10.85 -8.32
N LYS A 237 -23.85 -10.22 -9.42
CA LYS A 237 -25.22 -10.37 -9.97
C LYS A 237 -25.44 -11.73 -10.63
N TYR A 238 -24.48 -12.21 -11.40
CA TYR A 238 -24.65 -13.35 -12.30
C TYR A 238 -23.88 -14.61 -11.88
N GLY A 239 -22.87 -14.50 -11.01
CA GLY A 239 -21.91 -15.57 -10.69
C GLY A 239 -20.81 -15.72 -11.71
N PHE A 240 -19.69 -16.36 -11.33
CA PHE A 240 -18.50 -16.55 -12.20
C PHE A 240 -18.76 -17.36 -13.46
N GLU A 241 -19.66 -18.35 -13.40
CA GLU A 241 -19.94 -19.31 -14.50
C GLU A 241 -21.06 -18.81 -15.44
N SER A 242 -21.51 -17.59 -15.26
CA SER A 242 -22.62 -17.08 -16.06
C SER A 242 -22.18 -16.76 -17.50
N PRO A 243 -22.94 -17.17 -18.50
CA PRO A 243 -22.71 -16.78 -19.88
C PRO A 243 -22.96 -15.29 -20.16
N GLN A 244 -23.51 -14.56 -19.18
CA GLN A 244 -23.73 -13.12 -19.27
C GLN A 244 -22.49 -12.31 -18.91
N LEU A 245 -21.46 -12.94 -18.33
CA LEU A 245 -20.19 -12.29 -18.08
C LEU A 245 -19.40 -12.13 -19.37
N VAL A 246 -18.71 -10.99 -19.47
CA VAL A 246 -17.75 -10.76 -20.55
C VAL A 246 -16.59 -11.76 -20.40
N ALA A 247 -16.21 -12.41 -21.50
CA ALA A 247 -15.07 -13.33 -21.50
C ALA A 247 -13.78 -12.61 -21.07
N ARG A 248 -12.91 -13.32 -20.36
CA ARG A 248 -11.59 -12.82 -19.96
C ARG A 248 -10.76 -12.49 -21.19
N LYS A 249 -10.17 -11.32 -21.21
CA LYS A 249 -9.30 -10.83 -22.27
C LYS A 249 -7.82 -11.09 -21.93
N THR A 250 -6.91 -10.56 -22.74
CA THR A 250 -5.48 -10.56 -22.42
C THR A 250 -5.20 -9.68 -21.19
N LEU A 251 -4.08 -9.90 -20.51
CA LEU A 251 -3.68 -9.10 -19.35
C LEU A 251 -3.59 -7.62 -19.71
N GLU A 252 -3.05 -7.30 -20.87
CA GLU A 252 -2.84 -5.93 -21.37
C GLU A 252 -4.18 -5.21 -21.60
N GLU A 253 -5.18 -5.94 -22.10
CA GLU A 253 -6.54 -5.43 -22.28
C GLU A 253 -7.23 -5.21 -20.92
N GLU A 254 -7.12 -6.17 -19.99
CA GLU A 254 -7.69 -6.04 -18.64
C GLU A 254 -7.07 -4.84 -17.87
N ILE A 255 -5.76 -4.64 -17.99
CA ILE A 255 -5.07 -3.45 -17.46
C ILE A 255 -5.66 -2.17 -18.03
N THR A 256 -5.95 -2.14 -19.33
CA THR A 256 -6.50 -0.95 -20.00
C THR A 256 -7.95 -0.70 -19.57
N ILE A 257 -8.75 -1.75 -19.39
CA ILE A 257 -10.15 -1.69 -18.96
C ILE A 257 -10.26 -1.12 -17.56
N ASN A 258 -9.34 -1.46 -16.63
CA ASN A 258 -9.42 -1.04 -15.23
C ASN A 258 -9.46 0.49 -15.03
N LYS A 259 -8.94 1.26 -15.98
CA LYS A 259 -9.06 2.73 -15.99
C LYS A 259 -10.52 3.21 -15.95
N TYR A 260 -11.45 2.44 -16.49
CA TYR A 260 -12.85 2.83 -16.68
C TYR A 260 -13.81 2.16 -15.70
N THR A 261 -13.36 1.20 -14.90
CA THR A 261 -14.18 0.42 -13.97
C THR A 261 -14.44 1.13 -12.65
N ARG A 262 -15.38 0.62 -11.84
CA ARG A 262 -15.68 1.14 -10.49
C ARG A 262 -14.56 0.76 -9.51
N CYS A 263 -14.10 -0.50 -9.53
CA CYS A 263 -13.05 -1.01 -8.67
C CYS A 263 -11.66 -0.70 -9.27
N LYS A 264 -11.12 0.48 -8.96
CA LYS A 264 -9.87 0.98 -9.53
C LYS A 264 -8.66 0.49 -8.77
N ILE A 265 -7.74 -0.16 -9.47
CA ILE A 265 -6.46 -0.58 -8.91
C ILE A 265 -5.49 0.60 -8.95
N ILE A 266 -5.19 1.16 -7.78
CA ILE A 266 -4.31 2.34 -7.63
C ILE A 266 -2.85 1.96 -7.41
N GLY A 267 -2.57 0.70 -7.12
CA GLY A 267 -1.21 0.16 -6.99
C GLY A 267 -1.23 -1.35 -6.88
N ILE A 268 -0.19 -1.97 -7.38
CA ILE A 268 0.08 -3.40 -7.25
C ILE A 268 1.47 -3.54 -6.63
N CYS A 269 1.55 -4.35 -5.59
CA CYS A 269 2.75 -4.65 -4.85
C CYS A 269 3.03 -6.15 -4.93
N ILE A 270 4.26 -6.53 -5.20
CA ILE A 270 4.72 -7.93 -5.11
C ILE A 270 5.80 -8.06 -4.05
N GLU A 271 5.92 -9.26 -3.46
CA GLU A 271 6.95 -9.64 -2.51
C GLU A 271 7.98 -10.54 -3.18
N THR A 272 9.28 -10.19 -3.09
CA THR A 272 10.35 -10.98 -3.67
C THR A 272 11.67 -10.79 -2.92
N ARG A 273 12.70 -11.52 -3.35
CA ARG A 273 14.06 -11.40 -2.81
C ARG A 273 14.85 -10.32 -3.55
N PRO A 274 15.82 -9.64 -2.87
CA PRO A 274 16.67 -8.64 -3.53
C PRO A 274 17.49 -9.19 -4.68
N ASP A 275 18.02 -10.41 -4.56
CA ASP A 275 18.81 -11.08 -5.60
C ASP A 275 17.93 -11.54 -6.78
N ALA A 276 16.73 -12.00 -6.51
CA ALA A 276 15.83 -12.53 -7.53
C ALA A 276 15.26 -11.45 -8.48
N ILE A 277 15.00 -10.22 -7.95
CA ILE A 277 14.50 -9.11 -8.79
C ILE A 277 15.55 -8.60 -9.80
N LEU A 278 16.81 -8.91 -9.60
CA LEU A 278 17.91 -8.55 -10.50
C LEU A 278 18.05 -9.50 -11.70
N LEU A 279 17.33 -10.61 -11.70
CA LEU A 279 17.36 -11.61 -12.75
C LEU A 279 16.43 -11.26 -13.92
N ASN A 280 16.58 -11.99 -15.00
CA ASN A 280 15.64 -12.00 -16.11
C ASN A 280 14.53 -13.04 -15.88
N ASP A 281 13.39 -12.82 -16.52
CA ASP A 281 12.32 -13.82 -16.61
C ASP A 281 12.67 -14.92 -17.63
N GLU A 282 11.75 -15.86 -17.84
CA GLU A 282 11.92 -17.01 -18.75
C GLU A 282 12.15 -16.60 -20.22
N ASP A 283 11.70 -15.41 -20.63
CA ASP A 283 11.91 -14.86 -21.98
C ASP A 283 13.21 -14.05 -22.10
N GLY A 284 14.04 -14.01 -21.05
CA GLY A 284 15.29 -13.24 -21.00
C GLY A 284 15.06 -11.73 -20.77
N ILE A 285 13.85 -11.32 -20.38
CA ILE A 285 13.50 -9.92 -20.09
C ILE A 285 13.76 -9.64 -18.61
N PRO A 286 14.41 -8.51 -18.22
CA PRO A 286 14.55 -8.15 -16.82
C PRO A 286 13.21 -8.12 -16.08
N TRP A 287 13.10 -8.80 -14.93
CA TRP A 287 11.87 -8.84 -14.13
C TRP A 287 11.29 -7.46 -13.84
N ILE A 288 12.13 -6.47 -13.60
CA ILE A 288 11.72 -5.06 -13.43
C ILE A 288 10.84 -4.57 -14.58
N LYS A 289 11.18 -4.94 -15.83
CA LYS A 289 10.45 -4.53 -17.02
C LYS A 289 9.14 -5.30 -17.16
N THR A 290 9.16 -6.59 -16.96
CA THR A 290 7.97 -7.45 -16.98
C THR A 290 6.94 -6.99 -15.94
N LEU A 291 7.38 -6.75 -14.70
CA LEU A 291 6.51 -6.29 -13.62
C LEU A 291 5.92 -4.88 -13.89
N LEU A 292 6.71 -3.98 -14.48
CA LEU A 292 6.20 -2.68 -14.93
C LEU A 292 5.08 -2.84 -15.97
N ASN A 293 5.27 -3.74 -16.94
CA ASN A 293 4.28 -4.01 -17.98
C ASN A 293 2.98 -4.59 -17.40
N TRP A 294 3.06 -5.34 -16.30
CA TRP A 294 1.92 -5.89 -15.57
C TRP A 294 1.29 -4.90 -14.57
N GLY A 295 1.78 -3.65 -14.53
CA GLY A 295 1.19 -2.58 -13.70
C GLY A 295 1.66 -2.57 -12.24
N VAL A 296 2.73 -3.29 -11.89
CA VAL A 296 3.34 -3.25 -10.56
C VAL A 296 3.95 -1.87 -10.31
N THR A 297 3.71 -1.32 -9.13
CA THR A 297 4.19 0.02 -8.73
C THR A 297 5.06 0.00 -7.48
N ARG A 298 5.02 -1.09 -6.71
CA ARG A 298 5.77 -1.26 -5.47
C ARG A 298 6.36 -2.66 -5.36
N LEU A 299 7.58 -2.74 -4.84
CA LEU A 299 8.29 -3.98 -4.58
C LEU A 299 8.59 -4.09 -3.08
N GLN A 300 8.24 -5.23 -2.49
CA GLN A 300 8.59 -5.60 -1.13
C GLN A 300 9.78 -6.55 -1.20
N LEU A 301 10.93 -6.09 -0.71
CA LEU A 301 12.17 -6.83 -0.77
C LEU A 301 12.48 -7.47 0.59
N GLY A 302 12.58 -8.78 0.62
CA GLY A 302 12.96 -9.53 1.81
C GLY A 302 14.46 -9.37 2.13
N VAL A 303 14.88 -8.24 2.67
CA VAL A 303 16.26 -7.93 3.06
C VAL A 303 16.66 -8.72 4.30
N GLN A 304 15.83 -8.68 5.33
CA GLN A 304 15.89 -9.34 6.63
C GLN A 304 16.94 -8.72 7.56
N HIS A 305 18.21 -8.62 7.16
CA HIS A 305 19.29 -7.97 7.90
C HIS A 305 20.32 -7.35 6.95
N ILE A 306 21.20 -6.47 7.46
CA ILE A 306 22.26 -5.83 6.65
C ILE A 306 23.66 -6.34 6.96
N ASP A 307 23.83 -7.19 7.96
CA ASP A 307 25.10 -7.83 8.31
C ASP A 307 25.27 -9.14 7.53
N ASN A 308 26.35 -9.23 6.73
CA ASN A 308 26.64 -10.41 5.92
C ASN A 308 26.92 -11.67 6.74
N GLN A 309 27.42 -11.56 7.99
CA GLN A 309 27.65 -12.72 8.86
C GLN A 309 26.31 -13.29 9.35
N ILE A 310 25.38 -12.44 9.73
CA ILE A 310 24.03 -12.84 10.12
C ILE A 310 23.29 -13.44 8.91
N LEU A 311 23.32 -12.78 7.73
CA LEU A 311 22.71 -13.30 6.51
C LEU A 311 23.26 -14.70 6.14
N LYS A 312 24.58 -14.91 6.26
CA LYS A 312 25.20 -16.21 6.05
C LYS A 312 24.75 -17.25 7.10
N LYS A 313 24.69 -16.85 8.39
CA LYS A 313 24.31 -17.74 9.49
C LYS A 313 22.87 -18.27 9.35
N ILE A 314 21.97 -17.47 8.84
CA ILE A 314 20.54 -17.84 8.61
C ILE A 314 20.29 -18.44 7.21
N ASN A 315 21.33 -18.74 6.45
CA ASN A 315 21.25 -19.29 5.08
C ASN A 315 20.42 -18.41 4.13
N ARG A 316 20.60 -17.07 4.19
CA ARG A 316 19.77 -16.16 3.38
C ARG A 316 20.09 -16.25 1.87
N GLY A 317 21.30 -16.61 1.48
CA GLY A 317 21.72 -16.86 0.09
C GLY A 317 22.06 -15.60 -0.73
N HIS A 318 21.88 -14.40 -0.18
CA HIS A 318 22.38 -13.16 -0.76
C HIS A 318 23.16 -12.34 0.28
N ASN A 319 23.94 -11.39 -0.19
CA ASN A 319 24.73 -10.44 0.60
C ASN A 319 24.14 -9.02 0.52
N ILE A 320 24.71 -8.09 1.31
CA ILE A 320 24.22 -6.72 1.37
C ILE A 320 24.45 -5.94 0.08
N GLU A 321 25.50 -6.28 -0.67
CA GLU A 321 25.83 -5.65 -1.96
C GLU A 321 24.70 -5.86 -2.98
N LYS A 322 24.11 -7.07 -3.00
CA LYS A 322 22.94 -7.37 -3.84
C LYS A 322 21.69 -6.61 -3.39
N VAL A 323 21.53 -6.37 -2.10
CA VAL A 323 20.43 -5.54 -1.57
C VAL A 323 20.56 -4.09 -2.05
N ILE A 324 21.77 -3.50 -1.92
CA ILE A 324 22.06 -2.12 -2.36
C ILE A 324 21.81 -1.98 -3.86
N GLU A 325 22.31 -2.93 -4.67
CA GLU A 325 22.10 -2.98 -6.12
C GLU A 325 20.59 -3.04 -6.46
N ALA A 326 19.84 -3.92 -5.82
CA ALA A 326 18.41 -4.08 -6.06
C ALA A 326 17.63 -2.81 -5.74
N ILE A 327 17.89 -2.18 -4.59
CA ILE A 327 17.22 -0.92 -4.20
C ILE A 327 17.56 0.19 -5.20
N GLU A 328 18.81 0.31 -5.64
CA GLU A 328 19.22 1.32 -6.63
C GLU A 328 18.47 1.11 -7.96
N ILE A 329 18.52 -0.09 -8.52
CA ILE A 329 17.88 -0.41 -9.81
C ILE A 329 16.37 -0.17 -9.73
N CYS A 330 15.72 -0.66 -8.70
CA CYS A 330 14.28 -0.50 -8.54
C CYS A 330 13.87 0.98 -8.44
N LYS A 331 14.58 1.79 -7.65
CA LYS A 331 14.33 3.24 -7.55
C LYS A 331 14.62 3.97 -8.84
N ASN A 332 15.68 3.60 -9.57
CA ASN A 332 16.03 4.21 -10.85
C ASN A 332 14.99 3.93 -11.94
N ASN A 333 14.21 2.86 -11.80
CA ASN A 333 13.08 2.52 -12.65
C ASN A 333 11.72 2.97 -12.07
N CYS A 334 11.74 3.92 -11.13
CA CYS A 334 10.57 4.61 -10.56
C CYS A 334 9.75 3.81 -9.54
N PHE A 335 10.10 2.58 -9.17
CA PHE A 335 9.35 1.78 -8.21
C PHE A 335 9.42 2.35 -6.80
N LYS A 336 8.33 2.19 -6.03
CA LYS A 336 8.37 2.27 -4.57
C LYS A 336 9.04 1.05 -3.99
N ILE A 337 9.84 1.24 -2.93
CA ILE A 337 10.57 0.17 -2.26
C ILE A 337 10.12 0.05 -0.81
N ASP A 338 9.61 -1.12 -0.49
CA ASP A 338 9.34 -1.59 0.86
C ASP A 338 10.38 -2.68 1.20
N ILE A 339 11.00 -2.62 2.35
CA ILE A 339 11.92 -3.66 2.82
C ILE A 339 11.38 -4.35 4.06
N HIS A 340 11.64 -5.66 4.14
CA HIS A 340 11.36 -6.43 5.34
C HIS A 340 12.65 -6.61 6.13
N ILE A 341 12.61 -6.28 7.42
CA ILE A 341 13.72 -6.36 8.36
C ILE A 341 13.32 -7.21 9.56
N MET A 342 14.22 -8.07 9.98
CA MET A 342 14.02 -8.99 11.10
C MET A 342 15.06 -8.74 12.20
N PRO A 343 14.78 -7.93 13.21
CA PRO A 343 15.59 -7.93 14.43
C PRO A 343 15.48 -9.27 15.16
N ASP A 344 16.43 -9.54 16.03
CA ASP A 344 16.48 -10.79 16.82
C ASP A 344 16.78 -12.05 15.99
N LEU A 345 17.42 -11.92 14.83
CA LEU A 345 17.90 -13.11 14.08
C LEU A 345 19.06 -13.79 14.79
N PRO A 346 19.25 -15.14 14.61
CA PRO A 346 20.38 -15.86 15.18
C PRO A 346 21.73 -15.18 14.88
N GLY A 347 22.39 -14.71 15.93
CA GLY A 347 23.67 -13.99 15.85
C GLY A 347 23.57 -12.48 15.97
N SER A 348 22.35 -11.92 16.03
CA SER A 348 22.12 -10.52 16.35
C SER A 348 22.05 -10.27 17.87
N SER A 349 22.03 -9.00 18.25
CA SER A 349 21.80 -8.50 19.60
C SER A 349 21.02 -7.19 19.52
N PRO A 350 20.44 -6.69 20.64
CA PRO A 350 19.77 -5.40 20.66
C PRO A 350 20.60 -4.25 20.12
N GLU A 351 21.92 -4.23 20.39
CA GLU A 351 22.86 -3.20 19.93
C GLU A 351 23.11 -3.30 18.43
N ILE A 352 23.30 -4.52 17.90
CA ILE A 352 23.48 -4.78 16.47
C ILE A 352 22.24 -4.34 15.72
N ASP A 353 21.04 -4.68 16.21
CA ASP A 353 19.79 -4.34 15.55
C ASP A 353 19.47 -2.83 15.60
N LYS A 354 19.81 -2.13 16.70
CA LYS A 354 19.75 -0.66 16.75
C LYS A 354 20.73 -0.05 15.76
N GLY A 355 21.95 -0.57 15.65
CA GLY A 355 22.93 -0.18 14.64
C GLY A 355 22.46 -0.39 13.21
N MET A 356 21.76 -1.52 12.94
CA MET A 356 21.12 -1.80 11.65
C MET A 356 20.08 -0.73 11.30
N PHE A 357 19.22 -0.32 12.23
CA PHE A 357 18.25 0.74 11.99
C PHE A 357 18.94 2.07 11.68
N ASP A 358 19.99 2.41 12.40
CA ASP A 358 20.77 3.63 12.15
C ASP A 358 21.35 3.65 10.73
N GLU A 359 21.91 2.55 10.28
CA GLU A 359 22.47 2.44 8.91
C GLU A 359 21.36 2.56 7.86
N LEU A 360 20.22 1.88 8.04
CA LEU A 360 19.06 1.95 7.13
C LEU A 360 18.48 3.37 7.02
N TYR A 361 18.54 4.14 8.10
CA TYR A 361 17.96 5.49 8.18
C TYR A 361 18.92 6.60 7.78
N LYS A 362 20.24 6.43 7.97
CA LYS A 362 21.24 7.47 7.76
C LYS A 362 22.05 7.26 6.48
N SER A 363 22.33 6.01 6.12
CA SER A 363 23.17 5.71 4.97
C SER A 363 22.46 6.04 3.65
N PRO A 364 23.18 6.70 2.71
CA PRO A 364 22.66 6.95 1.38
C PRO A 364 22.52 5.69 0.52
N ASN A 365 23.02 4.54 0.96
CA ASN A 365 22.89 3.29 0.22
C ASN A 365 21.48 2.71 0.28
N PHE A 366 20.72 3.04 1.33
CA PHE A 366 19.40 2.47 1.59
C PHE A 366 18.29 3.51 1.42
N GLN A 367 17.76 4.08 2.50
CA GLN A 367 16.64 5.02 2.52
C GLN A 367 15.39 4.41 1.85
N PRO A 368 14.82 3.31 2.35
CA PRO A 368 13.60 2.71 1.79
C PRO A 368 12.43 3.69 1.87
N ASP A 369 11.39 3.47 1.06
CA ASP A 369 10.17 4.27 1.15
C ASP A 369 9.25 3.77 2.27
N GLN A 370 9.26 2.45 2.48
CA GLN A 370 8.55 1.77 3.56
C GLN A 370 9.46 0.68 4.15
N MET A 371 9.19 0.33 5.40
CA MET A 371 9.89 -0.76 6.08
C MET A 371 8.94 -1.50 7.01
N LYS A 372 8.81 -2.80 6.83
CA LYS A 372 8.13 -3.69 7.77
C LYS A 372 9.17 -4.31 8.70
N ILE A 373 8.93 -4.22 9.98
CA ILE A 373 9.81 -4.78 11.00
C ILE A 373 9.10 -6.02 11.56
N TYR A 374 9.77 -7.16 11.46
CA TYR A 374 9.28 -8.44 11.91
C TYR A 374 10.30 -9.08 12.85
N PRO A 375 10.23 -8.83 14.18
CA PRO A 375 11.08 -9.55 15.14
C PRO A 375 11.07 -11.05 14.85
N CYS A 376 12.22 -11.70 14.97
CA CYS A 376 12.35 -13.11 14.67
C CYS A 376 11.61 -13.93 15.72
N GLU A 377 10.55 -14.59 15.31
CA GLU A 377 9.78 -15.52 16.13
C GLU A 377 10.17 -16.96 15.77
N VAL A 378 10.37 -17.78 16.77
CA VAL A 378 10.62 -19.21 16.58
C VAL A 378 9.28 -19.91 16.36
N VAL A 379 9.10 -20.42 15.14
CA VAL A 379 7.87 -21.09 14.73
C VAL A 379 8.17 -22.52 14.23
N PRO A 380 7.18 -23.43 14.23
CA PRO A 380 7.34 -24.78 13.71
C PRO A 380 7.84 -24.82 12.27
N TRP A 381 8.38 -25.96 11.88
CA TRP A 381 8.89 -26.23 10.51
C TRP A 381 10.03 -25.31 10.07
N THR A 382 10.84 -24.82 11.04
CA THR A 382 12.04 -24.03 10.81
C THR A 382 13.29 -24.69 11.35
N VAL A 383 14.46 -24.36 10.81
CA VAL A 383 15.74 -24.81 11.36
C VAL A 383 16.01 -24.14 12.73
N ILE A 384 15.62 -22.86 12.88
CA ILE A 384 15.83 -22.13 14.14
C ILE A 384 14.99 -22.72 15.29
N GLU A 385 13.87 -23.39 15.03
CA GLU A 385 13.13 -24.14 16.06
C GLU A 385 13.98 -25.27 16.66
N LYS A 386 14.71 -26.01 15.79
CA LYS A 386 15.64 -27.05 16.25
C LYS A 386 16.79 -26.45 17.07
N TRP A 387 17.27 -25.27 16.65
CA TRP A 387 18.31 -24.55 17.40
C TRP A 387 17.80 -24.05 18.75
N TYR A 388 16.59 -23.57 18.83
CA TYR A 388 15.98 -23.17 20.10
C TYR A 388 15.84 -24.37 21.05
N LYS A 389 15.26 -25.49 20.59
CA LYS A 389 15.10 -26.70 21.37
C LYS A 389 16.43 -27.29 21.88
N SER A 390 17.54 -27.08 21.18
CA SER A 390 18.88 -27.48 21.56
C SER A 390 19.68 -26.44 22.35
N GLY A 391 19.11 -25.27 22.64
CA GLY A 391 19.81 -24.20 23.34
C GLY A 391 20.84 -23.44 22.50
N LYS A 392 20.93 -23.71 21.19
CA LYS A 392 21.87 -23.07 20.27
C LYS A 392 21.47 -21.62 19.90
N TYR A 393 20.19 -21.30 19.99
CA TYR A 393 19.63 -19.98 19.76
C TYR A 393 18.53 -19.71 20.76
N ILE A 394 18.61 -18.58 21.44
CA ILE A 394 17.58 -18.06 22.33
C ILE A 394 17.31 -16.63 21.85
N PRO A 395 16.08 -16.33 21.38
CA PRO A 395 15.75 -14.98 20.94
C PRO A 395 15.70 -14.02 22.15
N TYR A 396 16.33 -12.85 22.02
CA TYR A 396 16.25 -11.83 23.09
C TYR A 396 14.83 -11.24 23.20
N GLY A 397 13.99 -11.43 22.16
CA GLY A 397 12.59 -11.02 22.16
C GLY A 397 11.67 -11.86 23.07
N GLU A 398 12.18 -12.89 23.75
CA GLU A 398 11.50 -13.51 24.90
C GLU A 398 11.34 -12.50 26.05
N ASP A 399 12.33 -11.60 26.21
CA ASP A 399 12.19 -10.43 27.07
C ASP A 399 11.46 -9.31 26.34
N LYS A 400 10.20 -9.09 26.74
CA LYS A 400 9.34 -8.09 26.12
C LYS A 400 9.89 -6.66 26.24
N GLU A 401 10.60 -6.34 27.31
CA GLU A 401 11.12 -4.98 27.53
C GLU A 401 12.29 -4.70 26.57
N ILE A 402 13.15 -5.69 26.35
CA ILE A 402 14.30 -5.56 25.43
C ILE A 402 13.83 -5.36 24.01
N ILE A 403 12.91 -6.22 23.51
CA ILE A 403 12.42 -6.06 22.14
C ILE A 403 11.57 -4.80 21.96
N GLN A 404 10.80 -4.40 22.98
CA GLN A 404 10.04 -3.13 22.96
C GLN A 404 10.97 -1.93 22.86
N ASP A 405 12.10 -1.93 23.56
CA ASP A 405 13.12 -0.88 23.49
C ASP A 405 13.75 -0.80 22.08
N VAL A 406 14.11 -1.93 21.47
CA VAL A 406 14.64 -1.99 20.10
C VAL A 406 13.61 -1.44 19.08
N LEU A 407 12.35 -1.81 19.21
CA LEU A 407 11.28 -1.35 18.31
C LEU A 407 10.96 0.13 18.53
N SER A 408 10.91 0.58 19.79
CA SER A 408 10.73 1.99 20.16
C SER A 408 11.87 2.85 19.63
N TYR A 409 13.13 2.39 19.75
CA TYR A 409 14.30 3.03 19.15
C TYR A 409 14.13 3.23 17.64
N SER A 410 13.73 2.19 16.92
CA SER A 410 13.47 2.28 15.47
C SER A 410 12.38 3.29 15.14
N MET A 411 11.23 3.26 15.84
CA MET A 411 10.09 4.15 15.59
C MET A 411 10.40 5.61 15.90
N THR A 412 11.20 5.88 16.94
CA THR A 412 11.60 7.24 17.38
C THR A 412 12.62 7.87 16.43
N ASN A 413 13.56 7.06 15.89
CA ASN A 413 14.64 7.54 15.03
C ASN A 413 14.30 7.47 13.53
N CYS A 414 13.15 6.92 13.17
CA CYS A 414 12.71 6.80 11.79
C CYS A 414 12.62 8.18 11.10
N PRO A 415 13.23 8.36 9.92
CA PRO A 415 13.09 9.60 9.15
C PRO A 415 11.64 9.87 8.73
N PRO A 416 11.23 11.15 8.65
CA PRO A 416 9.84 11.53 8.35
C PRO A 416 9.37 11.16 6.93
N TRP A 417 10.24 10.69 6.08
CA TRP A 417 9.91 10.21 4.73
C TRP A 417 9.81 8.67 4.64
N ILE A 418 10.04 7.92 5.71
CA ILE A 418 9.86 6.46 5.73
C ILE A 418 8.53 6.13 6.40
N ARG A 419 7.82 5.14 5.87
CA ARG A 419 6.60 4.60 6.47
C ARG A 419 6.89 3.26 7.14
N LEU A 420 6.49 3.09 8.39
CA LEU A 420 6.53 1.83 9.13
C LEU A 420 5.11 1.23 9.19
N PRO A 421 4.66 0.48 8.18
CA PRO A 421 3.30 -0.05 8.15
C PRO A 421 3.06 -1.12 9.21
N ARG A 422 4.08 -1.90 9.56
CA ARG A 422 4.06 -2.94 10.60
C ARG A 422 5.38 -2.96 11.37
N VAL A 423 5.31 -3.19 12.68
CA VAL A 423 6.48 -3.38 13.56
C VAL A 423 6.48 -4.76 14.22
N MET A 424 5.61 -5.64 13.74
CA MET A 424 5.53 -7.05 14.11
C MET A 424 4.74 -7.81 13.04
N ARG A 425 4.86 -9.12 13.02
CA ARG A 425 4.07 -10.02 12.18
C ARG A 425 2.82 -10.50 12.92
N ASP A 426 1.72 -10.69 12.22
CA ASP A 426 0.48 -11.22 12.78
C ASP A 426 0.50 -12.76 12.74
N ILE A 427 1.45 -13.40 13.45
CA ILE A 427 1.47 -14.86 13.63
C ILE A 427 0.56 -15.23 14.80
N PRO A 428 -0.35 -16.20 14.65
CA PRO A 428 -1.15 -16.68 15.77
C PRO A 428 -0.28 -17.26 16.88
N ASP A 429 -0.55 -16.87 18.14
CA ASP A 429 0.26 -17.21 19.32
C ASP A 429 0.54 -18.70 19.46
N GLN A 430 -0.36 -19.54 18.98
CA GLN A 430 -0.21 -21.02 19.01
C GLN A 430 0.99 -21.55 18.21
N TYR A 431 1.49 -20.78 17.23
CA TYR A 431 2.68 -21.14 16.46
C TYR A 431 3.97 -20.59 17.07
N ILE A 432 3.91 -19.65 17.99
CA ILE A 432 5.10 -19.00 18.53
C ILE A 432 5.66 -19.85 19.68
N SER A 433 6.72 -20.60 19.42
CA SER A 433 7.45 -21.36 20.44
C SER A 433 8.28 -20.45 21.34
N ALA A 434 8.94 -19.44 20.76
CA ALA A 434 9.78 -18.46 21.46
C ALA A 434 9.83 -17.12 20.70
N GLY A 435 10.21 -16.06 21.40
CA GLY A 435 10.23 -14.69 20.86
C GLY A 435 9.01 -13.88 21.29
N LEU A 436 8.69 -12.80 20.56
CA LEU A 436 7.69 -11.84 20.96
C LEU A 436 6.25 -12.36 20.81
N LYS A 437 5.56 -12.63 21.93
CA LYS A 437 4.12 -12.97 21.96
C LYS A 437 3.28 -11.73 22.30
N CYS A 438 3.10 -10.80 21.34
CA CYS A 438 2.36 -9.58 21.60
C CYS A 438 1.79 -8.97 20.31
N GLY A 439 0.52 -9.26 19.99
CA GLY A 439 -0.16 -8.81 18.75
C GLY A 439 -0.40 -7.29 18.63
N ASN A 440 -0.18 -6.50 19.69
CA ASN A 440 -0.46 -5.06 19.72
C ASN A 440 0.76 -4.21 20.13
N MET A 441 1.98 -4.68 19.89
CA MET A 441 3.22 -4.03 20.31
C MET A 441 3.30 -2.56 19.85
N ARG A 442 2.93 -2.26 18.60
CA ARG A 442 2.92 -0.87 18.10
C ARG A 442 2.00 0.02 18.94
N GLN A 443 0.81 -0.45 19.30
CA GLN A 443 -0.13 0.31 20.12
C GLN A 443 0.40 0.53 21.54
N ASN A 444 1.10 -0.45 22.09
CA ASN A 444 1.75 -0.33 23.39
C ASN A 444 2.81 0.78 23.35
N ILE A 445 3.71 0.77 22.37
CA ILE A 445 4.75 1.80 22.19
C ILE A 445 4.11 3.18 21.93
N GLU A 446 3.13 3.28 21.02
CA GLU A 446 2.42 4.54 20.73
C GLU A 446 1.62 5.07 21.95
N GLY A 447 1.29 4.22 22.91
CA GLY A 447 0.59 4.56 24.16
C GLY A 447 1.50 5.02 25.29
N GLU A 448 2.82 4.89 25.18
CA GLU A 448 3.77 5.34 26.19
C GLU A 448 3.76 6.85 26.34
N LYS A 449 3.86 7.31 27.60
CA LYS A 449 3.87 8.76 27.90
C LYS A 449 5.12 9.42 27.29
N GLY A 450 4.90 10.38 26.40
CA GLY A 450 5.96 11.12 25.74
C GLY A 450 6.48 10.51 24.44
N PHE A 451 5.96 9.36 24.00
CA PHE A 451 6.32 8.79 22.71
C PHE A 451 5.80 9.66 21.55
N ILE A 452 6.69 10.00 20.62
CA ILE A 452 6.35 10.73 19.38
C ILE A 452 6.95 9.99 18.18
N GLY A 453 6.11 9.25 17.48
CA GLY A 453 6.50 8.57 16.23
C GLY A 453 6.70 9.57 15.08
N LYS A 454 7.84 9.50 14.42
CA LYS A 454 8.19 10.39 13.29
C LYS A 454 7.87 9.78 11.92
N ASP A 455 7.64 8.49 11.84
CA ASP A 455 7.32 7.79 10.59
C ASP A 455 6.00 8.29 9.98
N ILE A 456 5.83 8.08 8.69
CA ILE A 456 4.64 8.54 7.95
C ILE A 456 3.35 8.02 8.60
N ARG A 457 3.29 6.72 9.00
CA ARG A 457 2.08 6.11 9.56
C ARG A 457 1.66 6.76 10.88
N SER A 458 2.62 7.07 11.75
CA SER A 458 2.33 7.75 13.02
C SER A 458 1.74 9.15 12.80
N ARG A 459 2.09 9.80 11.68
CA ARG A 459 1.71 11.19 11.35
C ARG A 459 0.50 11.31 10.41
N GLU A 460 -0.08 10.21 9.91
CA GLU A 460 -1.26 10.24 9.04
C GLU A 460 -2.39 11.06 9.66
N ILE A 461 -2.91 12.05 8.94
CA ILE A 461 -3.92 13.01 9.44
C ILE A 461 -5.15 12.33 10.05
N GLY A 462 -5.51 11.13 9.60
CA GLY A 462 -6.60 10.35 10.16
C GLY A 462 -6.42 9.97 11.64
N ARG A 463 -5.18 9.99 12.15
CA ARG A 463 -4.82 9.73 13.56
C ARG A 463 -4.79 11.00 14.41
N HIS A 464 -4.84 12.17 13.78
CA HIS A 464 -4.69 13.48 14.42
C HIS A 464 -5.93 14.35 14.19
N PRO A 465 -7.08 14.03 14.83
CA PRO A 465 -8.36 14.69 14.58
C PRO A 465 -8.38 16.18 14.95
N GLN A 466 -7.43 16.65 15.73
CA GLN A 466 -7.28 18.06 16.14
C GLN A 466 -6.80 18.99 15.01
N TYR A 467 -6.16 18.45 13.96
CA TYR A 467 -5.68 19.25 12.83
C TYR A 467 -6.68 19.28 11.67
N MET A 468 -6.74 20.42 10.99
CA MET A 468 -7.62 20.68 9.85
C MET A 468 -6.78 21.04 8.61
N LEU A 469 -7.42 21.05 7.44
CA LEU A 469 -6.77 21.41 6.17
C LEU A 469 -6.13 22.82 6.18
N LYS A 470 -6.69 23.78 6.92
CA LYS A 470 -6.14 25.13 7.09
C LYS A 470 -4.76 25.14 7.77
N ASP A 471 -4.44 24.10 8.52
CA ASP A 471 -3.17 23.96 9.26
C ASP A 471 -2.05 23.39 8.36
N ALA A 472 -2.40 22.94 7.14
CA ALA A 472 -1.45 22.31 6.23
C ALA A 472 -0.49 23.33 5.60
N LYS A 473 0.82 23.09 5.76
CA LYS A 473 1.92 23.86 5.13
C LYS A 473 2.75 22.94 4.24
N LEU A 474 3.33 23.51 3.19
CA LEU A 474 4.21 22.80 2.26
C LEU A 474 5.62 22.72 2.82
N PHE A 475 6.15 21.48 2.90
CA PHE A 475 7.53 21.18 3.27
C PHE A 475 8.24 20.45 2.13
N VAL A 476 9.55 20.69 1.98
CA VAL A 476 10.39 19.99 1.01
C VAL A 476 11.67 19.53 1.70
N ARG A 477 11.82 18.21 1.83
CA ARG A 477 13.02 17.58 2.41
C ARG A 477 13.82 16.91 1.30
N LYS A 478 15.10 17.25 1.21
CA LYS A 478 16.04 16.71 0.22
C LYS A 478 17.02 15.77 0.91
N TYR A 479 17.20 14.57 0.38
CA TYR A 479 18.14 13.57 0.91
C TYR A 479 18.77 12.75 -0.20
N LYS A 480 19.87 12.04 0.12
CA LYS A 480 20.53 11.10 -0.78
C LYS A 480 20.00 9.70 -0.55
N ALA A 481 19.73 8.98 -1.63
CA ALA A 481 19.28 7.59 -1.58
C ALA A 481 19.73 6.84 -2.83
N SER A 482 20.38 5.70 -2.64
CA SER A 482 20.73 4.74 -3.71
C SER A 482 21.29 5.45 -4.95
N ASN A 483 22.39 6.21 -4.77
CA ASN A 483 23.07 7.00 -5.82
C ASN A 483 22.21 8.09 -6.53
N GLY A 484 21.02 8.40 -6.02
CA GLY A 484 20.16 9.47 -6.50
C GLY A 484 19.95 10.58 -5.48
N THR A 485 19.19 11.59 -5.86
CA THR A 485 18.68 12.62 -4.97
C THR A 485 17.17 12.48 -4.89
N GLU A 486 16.65 12.33 -3.67
CA GLU A 486 15.22 12.22 -3.40
C GLU A 486 14.69 13.52 -2.78
N TYR A 487 13.45 13.83 -3.08
CA TYR A 487 12.69 14.91 -2.47
C TYR A 487 11.39 14.34 -1.89
N PHE A 488 11.22 14.52 -0.59
CA PHE A 488 9.95 14.30 0.08
C PHE A 488 9.23 15.64 0.19
N ILE A 489 8.25 15.82 -0.67
CA ILE A 489 7.43 17.02 -0.80
C ILE A 489 6.13 16.73 -0.10
N SER A 490 5.80 17.46 0.97
CA SER A 490 4.67 17.10 1.84
C SER A 490 3.87 18.32 2.28
N PHE A 491 2.56 18.11 2.50
CA PHE A 491 1.74 19.02 3.28
C PHE A 491 1.63 18.47 4.71
N GLU A 492 2.09 19.24 5.69
CA GLU A 492 2.13 18.85 7.11
C GLU A 492 1.63 19.98 7.98
N SER A 493 1.24 19.67 9.23
CA SER A 493 1.02 20.70 10.26
C SER A 493 2.34 21.42 10.59
N LYS A 494 2.26 22.65 11.09
CA LYS A 494 3.44 23.49 11.36
C LYS A 494 4.43 22.82 12.35
N ASP A 495 3.94 22.03 13.28
CA ASP A 495 4.71 21.26 14.27
C ASP A 495 5.18 19.89 13.74
N ASN A 496 4.90 19.55 12.47
CA ASN A 496 5.21 18.29 11.81
C ASN A 496 4.55 17.03 12.41
N ILE A 497 3.51 17.17 13.23
CA ILE A 497 2.80 16.05 13.86
C ILE A 497 1.81 15.40 12.88
N ALA A 498 1.09 16.19 12.07
CA ALA A 498 0.08 15.70 11.15
C ALA A 498 0.53 15.82 9.69
N LEU A 499 0.42 14.71 8.94
CA LEU A 499 0.72 14.62 7.50
C LEU A 499 -0.58 14.51 6.70
N PHE A 500 -0.83 15.46 5.80
CA PHE A 500 -2.02 15.51 4.94
C PHE A 500 -1.83 14.83 3.61
N GLY A 501 -0.60 14.86 3.09
CA GLY A 501 -0.26 14.21 1.83
C GLY A 501 1.17 14.50 1.42
N PHE A 502 1.70 13.71 0.49
CA PHE A 502 3.08 13.85 0.04
C PHE A 502 3.29 13.36 -1.39
N CYS A 503 4.41 13.77 -1.97
CA CYS A 503 4.95 13.31 -3.23
C CYS A 503 6.43 12.94 -3.05
N ARG A 504 6.85 11.79 -3.59
CA ARG A 504 8.26 11.38 -3.68
C ARG A 504 8.78 11.65 -5.07
N LEU A 505 9.72 12.57 -5.18
CA LEU A 505 10.41 12.87 -6.42
C LEU A 505 11.86 12.39 -6.33
N ARG A 506 12.30 11.58 -7.31
CA ARG A 506 13.68 11.16 -7.48
C ARG A 506 14.32 11.84 -8.69
N ILE A 507 15.55 12.26 -8.50
CA ILE A 507 16.42 12.77 -9.55
C ILE A 507 17.60 11.81 -9.69
N ASN A 508 17.59 11.01 -10.75
CA ASN A 508 18.69 10.13 -11.08
C ASN A 508 19.87 10.94 -11.61
N ARG A 509 21.09 10.54 -11.24
CA ARG A 509 22.32 10.91 -11.97
C ARG A 509 22.61 9.77 -12.93
N PRO A 510 22.52 9.97 -14.23
CA PRO A 510 22.86 8.91 -15.15
C PRO A 510 24.34 8.56 -14.94
N LYS A 511 24.61 7.40 -14.34
CA LYS A 511 25.92 6.76 -14.50
C LYS A 511 26.04 6.42 -15.97
N ARG A 512 27.21 6.60 -16.58
CA ARG A 512 27.50 6.22 -17.97
C ARG A 512 27.27 4.72 -18.25
N ASN A 513 27.07 3.90 -17.23
CA ASN A 513 26.77 2.47 -17.35
C ASN A 513 25.25 2.29 -17.50
N ALA A 514 24.85 1.88 -18.69
CA ALA A 514 23.48 1.71 -19.19
C ALA A 514 22.61 0.66 -18.43
N HIS A 515 23.13 0.02 -17.37
CA HIS A 515 22.49 -1.13 -16.73
C HIS A 515 21.50 -0.81 -15.59
N SER A 516 21.38 0.45 -15.17
CA SER A 516 20.52 0.80 -14.03
C SER A 516 19.15 1.38 -14.39
N VAL A 517 18.91 1.69 -15.67
CA VAL A 517 17.65 2.23 -16.19
C VAL A 517 17.24 1.45 -17.43
N TYR A 518 16.13 0.72 -17.34
CA TYR A 518 15.68 -0.19 -18.41
C TYR A 518 14.80 0.47 -19.48
N GLU A 519 14.29 1.69 -19.23
CA GLU A 519 13.41 2.40 -20.15
C GLU A 519 13.96 3.77 -20.54
N ALA A 520 14.16 4.00 -21.84
CA ALA A 520 14.62 5.28 -22.37
C ALA A 520 13.70 6.47 -22.00
N THR A 521 12.43 6.19 -21.71
CA THR A 521 11.46 7.19 -21.22
C THR A 521 11.92 7.88 -19.94
N LEU A 522 12.69 7.21 -19.09
CA LEU A 522 13.17 7.74 -17.81
C LEU A 522 14.40 8.64 -17.95
N TYR A 523 15.02 8.64 -19.13
CA TYR A 523 16.29 9.37 -19.32
C TYR A 523 16.08 10.90 -19.23
N ASN A 524 16.87 11.54 -18.36
CA ASN A 524 16.79 12.98 -18.08
C ASN A 524 15.43 13.48 -17.62
N MET A 525 14.67 12.64 -16.89
CA MET A 525 13.39 12.97 -16.31
C MET A 525 13.46 13.08 -14.79
N GLY A 526 12.54 13.82 -14.18
CA GLY A 526 12.22 13.70 -12.77
C GLY A 526 11.27 12.51 -12.56
N LEU A 527 11.54 11.64 -11.58
CA LEU A 527 10.77 10.43 -11.35
C LEU A 527 9.85 10.60 -10.13
N ILE A 528 8.56 10.73 -10.35
CA ILE A 528 7.54 10.76 -9.30
C ILE A 528 7.18 9.32 -8.97
N ARG A 529 7.71 8.82 -7.83
CA ARG A 529 7.59 7.43 -7.42
C ARG A 529 6.37 7.16 -6.55
N GLU A 530 5.83 8.20 -5.93
CA GLU A 530 4.61 8.13 -5.13
C GLU A 530 3.95 9.50 -5.04
N LEU A 531 2.62 9.51 -5.13
CA LEU A 531 1.76 10.64 -4.80
C LEU A 531 0.63 10.11 -3.92
N HIS A 532 0.54 10.57 -2.68
CA HIS A 532 -0.47 10.13 -1.74
C HIS A 532 -1.10 11.32 -1.00
N VAL A 533 -2.43 11.35 -0.93
CA VAL A 533 -3.19 12.33 -0.15
C VAL A 533 -4.07 11.55 0.82
N TYR A 534 -3.84 11.77 2.11
CA TYR A 534 -4.58 11.12 3.20
C TYR A 534 -5.97 11.73 3.39
N GLY A 535 -6.86 10.99 4.01
CA GLY A 535 -8.21 11.43 4.35
C GLY A 535 -9.24 10.32 4.10
N SER A 536 -10.51 10.56 4.42
CA SER A 536 -11.58 9.61 4.15
C SER A 536 -11.64 9.26 2.67
N LEU A 537 -11.90 7.99 2.36
CA LEU A 537 -11.99 7.50 0.99
C LEU A 537 -13.06 8.27 0.21
N VAL A 538 -12.64 8.99 -0.83
CA VAL A 538 -13.54 9.67 -1.79
C VAL A 538 -13.29 9.09 -3.17
N GLY A 539 -14.35 8.65 -3.86
CA GLY A 539 -14.26 8.09 -5.21
C GLY A 539 -13.57 9.02 -6.21
N VAL A 540 -12.88 8.46 -7.19
CA VAL A 540 -12.02 9.23 -8.15
C VAL A 540 -12.81 10.28 -8.94
N ASN A 541 -14.13 10.13 -9.06
CA ASN A 541 -15.01 11.03 -9.83
C ASN A 541 -16.06 11.76 -8.98
N GLN A 542 -16.02 11.65 -7.64
CA GLN A 542 -17.00 12.33 -6.77
C GLN A 542 -16.44 13.70 -6.34
N LEU A 543 -17.14 14.77 -6.71
CA LEU A 543 -16.92 16.09 -6.16
C LEU A 543 -17.43 16.14 -4.71
N ASN A 544 -16.68 16.83 -3.83
CA ASN A 544 -17.07 17.04 -2.44
C ASN A 544 -18.38 17.83 -2.36
N GLN A 545 -19.50 17.13 -2.26
CA GLN A 545 -20.81 17.77 -2.06
C GLN A 545 -21.22 17.95 -0.61
N THR A 546 -20.33 17.67 0.37
CA THR A 546 -20.68 17.76 1.79
C THR A 546 -19.58 18.37 2.62
N ASN A 547 -19.95 19.20 3.60
CA ASN A 547 -19.12 19.91 4.57
C ASN A 547 -18.31 19.02 5.55
N VAL A 548 -18.34 17.70 5.44
CA VAL A 548 -17.36 16.80 6.07
C VAL A 548 -16.11 16.86 5.18
N GLN A 549 -15.22 17.76 5.49
CA GLN A 549 -14.03 18.13 4.71
C GLN A 549 -13.18 16.91 4.38
N GLY A 550 -13.46 16.28 3.23
CA GLY A 550 -12.56 15.31 2.62
C GLY A 550 -11.29 16.02 2.19
N ILE A 551 -10.16 15.68 2.81
CA ILE A 551 -8.83 16.19 2.44
C ILE A 551 -8.49 15.73 1.02
N GLN A 552 -8.95 14.55 0.63
CA GLN A 552 -8.90 14.10 -0.76
C GLN A 552 -9.78 15.04 -1.62
N HIS A 553 -9.28 15.38 -2.81
CA HIS A 553 -9.86 16.36 -3.76
C HIS A 553 -9.84 17.85 -3.32
N SER A 554 -9.11 18.20 -2.25
CA SER A 554 -8.87 19.59 -1.82
C SER A 554 -7.82 20.35 -2.66
N GLY A 555 -7.32 19.74 -3.73
CA GLY A 555 -6.26 20.30 -4.57
C GLY A 555 -4.82 20.08 -4.07
N ILE A 556 -4.61 19.43 -2.92
CA ILE A 556 -3.28 19.08 -2.38
C ILE A 556 -2.48 18.27 -3.39
N GLY A 557 -3.07 17.22 -3.99
CA GLY A 557 -2.39 16.37 -4.97
C GLY A 557 -1.86 17.17 -6.17
N LYS A 558 -2.65 18.10 -6.70
CA LYS A 558 -2.23 19.00 -7.79
C LYS A 558 -1.05 19.87 -7.36
N LYS A 559 -1.11 20.47 -6.17
CA LYS A 559 -0.03 21.35 -5.65
C LYS A 559 1.28 20.56 -5.43
N LEU A 560 1.19 19.31 -4.96
CA LEU A 560 2.34 18.41 -4.81
C LEU A 560 2.98 18.07 -6.16
N LEU A 561 2.17 17.72 -7.18
CA LEU A 561 2.66 17.50 -8.55
C LEU A 561 3.35 18.73 -9.12
N GLN A 562 2.70 19.90 -9.03
CA GLN A 562 3.26 21.16 -9.50
C GLN A 562 4.60 21.47 -8.84
N LYS A 563 4.75 21.20 -7.52
CA LYS A 563 6.01 21.41 -6.82
C LYS A 563 7.11 20.45 -7.30
N ALA A 564 6.77 19.19 -7.56
CA ALA A 564 7.69 18.21 -8.13
C ALA A 564 8.12 18.60 -9.56
N GLU A 565 7.19 19.09 -10.40
CA GLU A 565 7.47 19.62 -11.73
C GLU A 565 8.42 20.83 -11.65
N GLN A 566 8.16 21.80 -10.75
CA GLN A 566 9.03 22.96 -10.53
C GLN A 566 10.45 22.56 -10.11
N ILE A 567 10.59 21.64 -9.16
CA ILE A 567 11.90 21.14 -8.72
C ILE A 567 12.63 20.48 -9.89
N SER A 568 11.96 19.64 -10.65
CA SER A 568 12.55 18.94 -11.79
C SER A 568 13.00 19.92 -12.89
N MET A 569 12.18 20.92 -13.22
CA MET A 569 12.44 21.88 -14.30
C MET A 569 13.51 22.91 -13.91
N PHE A 570 13.32 23.60 -12.78
CA PHE A 570 14.15 24.78 -12.46
C PHE A 570 15.43 24.44 -11.69
N TYR A 571 15.40 23.40 -10.82
CA TYR A 571 16.58 23.07 -10.01
C TYR A 571 17.44 21.97 -10.64
N HIS A 572 16.88 21.16 -11.53
CA HIS A 572 17.58 20.02 -12.14
C HIS A 572 17.57 20.01 -13.67
N LEU A 573 16.96 20.99 -14.30
CA LEU A 573 16.91 21.16 -15.76
C LEU A 573 16.50 19.86 -16.47
N LYS A 574 15.50 19.16 -15.91
CA LYS A 574 14.96 17.94 -16.51
C LYS A 574 14.03 18.28 -17.68
N ARG A 575 13.99 17.43 -18.71
CA ARG A 575 13.11 17.62 -19.88
C ARG A 575 11.62 17.41 -19.56
N GLY A 576 11.32 16.82 -18.41
CA GLY A 576 9.96 16.52 -17.96
C GLY A 576 9.94 15.72 -16.71
N VAL A 577 8.77 15.20 -16.38
CA VAL A 577 8.54 14.28 -15.25
C VAL A 577 7.83 13.01 -15.71
N VAL A 578 8.11 11.92 -15.01
CA VAL A 578 7.52 10.60 -15.20
C VAL A 578 6.90 10.16 -13.91
N VAL A 579 5.73 9.53 -13.97
CA VAL A 579 5.04 8.93 -12.81
C VAL A 579 4.84 7.45 -13.04
N ILE A 580 5.23 6.61 -12.06
CA ILE A 580 4.73 5.25 -12.00
C ILE A 580 3.33 5.28 -11.37
N SER A 581 2.30 5.01 -12.14
CA SER A 581 0.92 5.11 -11.69
C SER A 581 0.23 3.75 -11.65
N GLY A 582 -0.67 3.56 -10.68
CA GLY A 582 -1.60 2.43 -10.73
C GLY A 582 -2.46 2.49 -12.00
N ILE A 583 -2.84 1.33 -12.51
CA ILE A 583 -3.55 1.18 -13.78
C ILE A 583 -4.92 1.88 -13.78
N GLY A 584 -5.62 1.86 -12.65
CA GLY A 584 -6.96 2.46 -12.49
C GLY A 584 -6.97 3.99 -12.32
N VAL A 585 -5.81 4.64 -12.12
CA VAL A 585 -5.75 6.09 -11.84
C VAL A 585 -5.00 6.90 -12.91
N ARG A 586 -4.68 6.32 -14.04
CA ARG A 586 -4.04 7.02 -15.17
C ARG A 586 -4.82 8.25 -15.61
N SER A 587 -6.16 8.21 -15.59
CA SER A 587 -7.03 9.33 -15.91
C SER A 587 -6.85 10.57 -15.02
N TYR A 588 -6.41 10.38 -13.76
CA TYR A 588 -6.06 11.51 -12.88
C TYR A 588 -4.88 12.30 -13.44
N TYR A 589 -3.83 11.60 -13.88
CA TYR A 589 -2.65 12.26 -14.45
C TYR A 589 -2.92 12.88 -15.82
N GLU A 590 -3.77 12.27 -16.65
CA GLU A 590 -4.21 12.83 -17.94
C GLU A 590 -4.85 14.21 -17.77
N LYS A 591 -5.70 14.39 -16.74
CA LYS A 591 -6.30 15.70 -16.39
C LYS A 591 -5.27 16.77 -16.02
N HIS A 592 -4.02 16.37 -15.73
CA HIS A 592 -2.90 17.27 -15.42
C HIS A 592 -1.87 17.39 -16.55
N GLY A 593 -2.22 16.93 -17.76
CA GLY A 593 -1.39 17.06 -18.97
C GLY A 593 -0.31 16.00 -19.11
N TYR A 594 -0.49 14.85 -18.43
CA TYR A 594 0.35 13.67 -18.62
C TYR A 594 -0.29 12.73 -19.66
N PHE A 595 0.52 11.96 -20.35
CA PHE A 595 0.07 10.92 -21.28
C PHE A 595 0.82 9.60 -21.02
N LEU A 596 0.21 8.49 -21.40
CA LEU A 596 0.80 7.16 -21.21
C LEU A 596 1.89 6.89 -22.24
N ARG A 597 3.10 6.50 -21.78
CA ARG A 597 4.20 6.04 -22.62
C ARG A 597 5.00 4.97 -21.89
N ASN A 598 5.16 3.78 -22.50
CA ASN A 598 5.88 2.64 -21.93
C ASN A 598 5.46 2.37 -20.46
N ASN A 599 4.13 2.32 -20.22
CA ASN A 599 3.51 2.10 -18.91
C ASN A 599 3.77 3.17 -17.83
N TYR A 600 4.40 4.28 -18.17
CA TYR A 600 4.53 5.47 -17.33
C TYR A 600 3.60 6.59 -17.78
N MET A 601 3.15 7.41 -16.83
CA MET A 601 2.52 8.69 -17.14
C MET A 601 3.60 9.76 -17.29
N VAL A 602 3.70 10.37 -18.47
CA VAL A 602 4.80 11.27 -18.86
C VAL A 602 4.27 12.66 -19.13
N LYS A 603 5.01 13.69 -18.69
CA LYS A 603 4.77 15.08 -19.02
C LYS A 603 6.09 15.76 -19.38
N TYR A 604 6.21 16.28 -20.60
CA TYR A 604 7.35 17.08 -21.04
C TYR A 604 7.15 18.55 -20.72
N PHE A 605 8.24 19.25 -20.42
CA PHE A 605 8.21 20.70 -20.21
C PHE A 605 8.43 21.43 -21.55
N ILE A 606 7.46 22.19 -22.00
CA ILE A 606 7.53 22.95 -23.24
C ILE A 606 8.67 23.98 -23.18
N SER A 607 8.84 24.63 -22.02
CA SER A 607 9.92 25.61 -21.77
C SER A 607 11.32 25.02 -21.84
N TYR A 608 11.50 23.71 -21.60
CA TYR A 608 12.80 23.05 -21.74
C TYR A 608 13.29 23.08 -23.20
N ASN A 609 12.42 22.71 -24.14
CA ASN A 609 12.77 22.69 -25.56
C ASN A 609 13.04 24.11 -26.07
N LEU A 610 12.23 25.08 -25.68
CA LEU A 610 12.44 26.49 -26.05
C LEU A 610 13.72 27.06 -25.41
N GLY A 611 13.98 26.77 -24.14
CA GLY A 611 15.20 27.16 -23.43
C GLY A 611 16.47 26.59 -24.08
N MET A 612 16.45 25.33 -24.50
CA MET A 612 17.59 24.69 -25.19
C MET A 612 17.84 25.30 -26.56
N ILE A 613 16.77 25.68 -27.29
CA ILE A 613 16.88 26.38 -28.58
C ILE A 613 17.50 27.75 -28.34
N ILE A 614 17.02 28.53 -27.36
CA ILE A 614 17.54 29.85 -27.03
C ILE A 614 19.03 29.79 -26.61
N ILE A 615 19.40 28.83 -25.76
CA ILE A 615 20.78 28.60 -25.34
C ILE A 615 21.65 28.23 -26.56
N GLY A 616 21.18 27.39 -27.46
CA GLY A 616 21.85 27.03 -28.70
C GLY A 616 22.11 28.27 -29.61
N ILE A 617 21.12 29.14 -29.75
CA ILE A 617 21.23 30.37 -30.50
C ILE A 617 22.27 31.31 -29.84
N ILE A 618 22.20 31.50 -28.51
CA ILE A 618 23.14 32.37 -27.78
C ILE A 618 24.58 31.82 -27.90
N LEU A 619 24.79 30.53 -27.74
CA LEU A 619 26.12 29.94 -27.90
C LEU A 619 26.63 30.06 -29.35
N GLY A 620 25.76 29.93 -30.34
CA GLY A 620 26.10 30.19 -31.75
C GLY A 620 26.56 31.60 -31.96
N LEU A 621 25.80 32.60 -31.47
CA LEU A 621 26.16 34.03 -31.56
C LEU A 621 27.49 34.34 -30.85
N ILE A 622 27.73 33.76 -29.65
CA ILE A 622 28.99 33.92 -28.94
C ILE A 622 30.16 33.34 -29.75
N TYR A 623 29.97 32.18 -30.36
CA TYR A 623 30.97 31.54 -31.20
C TYR A 623 31.29 32.43 -32.41
N ASP A 624 30.28 32.97 -33.12
CA ASP A 624 30.46 33.86 -34.29
C ASP A 624 31.21 35.14 -33.90
N ILE A 625 30.87 35.75 -32.74
CA ILE A 625 31.58 36.91 -32.20
C ILE A 625 33.07 36.59 -31.92
N LEU A 626 33.33 35.45 -31.28
CA LEU A 626 34.72 35.01 -31.00
C LEU A 626 35.53 34.81 -32.30
N VAL A 627 34.94 34.16 -33.29
CA VAL A 627 35.55 33.96 -34.60
C VAL A 627 35.84 35.31 -35.26
N ALA A 628 34.88 36.25 -35.24
CA ALA A 628 35.10 37.61 -35.79
C ALA A 628 36.22 38.36 -35.07
N LEU A 629 36.26 38.30 -33.71
CA LEU A 629 37.33 38.93 -32.93
C LEU A 629 38.73 38.33 -33.22
N VAL A 630 38.81 37.02 -33.34
CA VAL A 630 40.04 36.34 -33.73
C VAL A 630 40.47 36.73 -35.13
N THR A 631 39.54 36.82 -36.08
CA THR A 631 39.82 37.25 -37.47
C THR A 631 40.32 38.68 -37.52
N ILE A 632 39.70 39.61 -36.81
CA ILE A 632 40.12 41.00 -36.68
C ILE A 632 41.50 41.10 -36.05
N TYR A 633 41.75 40.33 -34.96
CA TYR A 633 43.06 40.29 -34.29
C TYR A 633 44.21 39.88 -35.25
N PHE A 634 43.99 38.89 -36.09
CA PHE A 634 44.97 38.46 -37.06
C PHE A 634 45.07 39.43 -38.26
N ALA A 635 43.97 40.11 -38.65
CA ALA A 635 43.99 41.13 -39.69
C ALA A 635 44.73 42.42 -39.28
N THR A 636 44.70 42.78 -37.99
CA THR A 636 45.37 43.98 -37.45
C THR A 636 46.85 43.75 -37.11
N LYS A 637 47.33 42.47 -37.13
CA LYS A 637 48.75 42.13 -36.96
C LYS A 637 49.51 41.93 -38.27
N ARG A 638 48.84 42.06 -39.43
CA ARG A 638 49.45 42.16 -40.74
C ARG A 638 49.54 43.64 -41.12
#